data_865ae8b6f0fe9a116af243356a639a28
#
_entry.id   865ae8b6f0fe9a116af243356a639a28
#
_cell.length_a   1.000
_cell.length_b   1.000
_cell.length_c   1.000
_cell.angle_alpha   90.00
_cell.angle_beta   90.00
_cell.angle_gamma   90.00
#
_symmetry.space_group_name_H-M   'P 1'
#
loop_
_entity.id
_entity.type
_entity.pdbx_description
1 polymer ?
#
loop_
_entity_poly.entity_id
_entity_poly.type
_entity_poly.pdbx_seq_one_letter_code
_entity_poly.pdbx_strand_id
1 'polypeptide(L)'
;MRKLLLSCSKIFVLCSFLFGIFPDTYAAVPVQDSTRTDTTSSSLNEPLQKFQPLKLNVLYGEQTRDRLVQSIGYLDGKRLESSPVTSLSNAFAGHLSGLYTNQSNGAPRYGVTSLSLRGRSPLIVIDGVPRYNEVYSELSLNPEQIESITLLKDGLSTVMLGNRSMDGVLMITTRNKSVSSGSTVSFTAQGGIQEAIGMRKGLSSFDYASLYNEARANSGLSPAFSQTQLDAYRNGTDPFLYPNVDWQKTVLRDNAPQMRYTLNAGGNYTNVRYFLSLDYQNQSGLFREDDANSYGTNVDYSRYIFRSNIELNIDKNLTANLNLVGNIQDFIQPGSGYGNIFALLQATPSNATAVTNFRGTFGGTREYPNSPYAEAVGTGYIKNNLQAAAVNVGLTQKLGNLIEGSWVKALLSYSPSYEQRINRSKNYNAYNYPVTGDTNNVLRVSTISEQPNSTTVQGRFQQTYLELSTGLDRSWKNNDFSAIVLASYDNSQSNNTLNEIYQGISTRLSYSFDKRFNIEAAGAYSANNRFAPGNQADFYPGAGASWNLHNESFMQGNKFLNELKLRASYAKVGNADPGYYLWRQTYASGSAYIFGTAATGTSSIAQGALANPNRVVEKAKKFNLGLDLAFSKQRGWINVDYFNSSQYDMLQTRGSSSVILGSAYPLENIGKSRYSGVEINSGWSATAGKLRYSISGNISSVSSRVLFNDEPTQQFAYMARTGNPVNQIRGYVADGFFNPGNLTSPRLEGFTPTEGDVRYKDLNGDGIINVMDQTVIGNDKPLLYFGANLGLQIAGFDMNVLFQGVENRDILTIGNYQFPFNLNGQGQAFSYNLNRYTPATASTATLPRVTIQNEVNNYLTSSLYVQDASYIRLKNLEVGYTVNPKILPSSVIRGLRLFVNGQNLATFSKYKDADPENYMGLYPLQRVINGGLSIKL
;
A
#
# COMPACT_ATOMS: atom_id res chain seq x y z
N MET A 1 -23.30 27.76 -5.20
CA MET A 1 -24.02 28.09 -3.95
C MET A 1 -25.43 27.49 -3.87
N ARG A 2 -26.30 27.52 -4.91
CA ARG A 2 -27.63 26.88 -4.85
C ARG A 2 -27.62 25.33 -4.77
N LYS A 3 -26.65 24.65 -5.32
CA LYS A 3 -26.50 23.17 -5.21
C LYS A 3 -25.95 22.69 -3.84
N LEU A 4 -25.21 23.53 -3.13
CA LEU A 4 -24.74 23.23 -1.78
C LEU A 4 -25.87 23.28 -0.73
N LEU A 5 -26.83 24.23 -0.90
CA LEU A 5 -27.98 24.37 0.01
C LEU A 5 -28.99 23.23 -0.13
N LEU A 6 -29.12 22.62 -1.29
CA LEU A 6 -30.01 21.46 -1.52
C LEU A 6 -29.45 20.14 -0.99
N SER A 7 -28.13 19.99 -0.91
CA SER A 7 -27.50 18.83 -0.24
C SER A 7 -27.59 18.93 1.29
N CYS A 8 -27.44 20.11 1.85
CA CYS A 8 -27.57 20.32 3.30
C CYS A 8 -29.00 20.11 3.82
N SER A 9 -30.05 20.42 3.02
CA SER A 9 -31.40 20.18 3.45
C SER A 9 -31.80 18.71 3.60
N LYS A 10 -31.19 17.82 2.83
CA LYS A 10 -31.43 16.38 2.94
C LYS A 10 -30.70 15.74 4.15
N ILE A 11 -29.60 16.31 4.55
CA ILE A 11 -28.85 15.86 5.75
C ILE A 11 -29.57 16.37 7.02
N PHE A 12 -30.17 17.55 6.98
CA PHE A 12 -30.92 18.11 8.13
C PHE A 12 -32.21 17.31 8.43
N VAL A 13 -32.86 16.75 7.41
CA VAL A 13 -34.05 15.89 7.59
C VAL A 13 -33.67 14.53 8.20
N LEU A 14 -32.47 14.01 7.95
CA LEU A 14 -32.01 12.75 8.57
C LEU A 14 -31.62 12.95 10.05
N CYS A 15 -31.11 14.11 10.41
CA CYS A 15 -30.82 14.46 11.81
C CYS A 15 -32.07 14.70 12.64
N SER A 16 -33.15 15.23 12.04
CA SER A 16 -34.42 15.48 12.75
C SER A 16 -35.14 14.18 13.15
N PHE A 17 -34.89 13.07 12.44
CA PHE A 17 -35.48 11.75 12.76
C PHE A 17 -34.75 11.03 13.91
N LEU A 18 -33.50 11.40 14.20
CA LEU A 18 -32.74 10.80 15.28
C LEU A 18 -32.90 11.51 16.63
N PHE A 19 -33.44 12.72 16.66
CA PHE A 19 -33.67 13.49 17.88
C PHE A 19 -35.11 13.45 18.40
N GLY A 20 -36.03 12.77 17.70
CA GLY A 20 -37.45 12.72 17.99
C GLY A 20 -37.94 11.62 18.93
N ILE A 21 -37.08 10.80 19.53
CA ILE A 21 -37.47 9.58 20.30
C ILE A 21 -37.06 9.64 21.78
N PHE A 22 -36.94 10.79 22.39
CA PHE A 22 -36.80 10.83 23.84
C PHE A 22 -37.86 11.74 24.44
N PRO A 23 -38.80 11.22 25.26
CA PRO A 23 -39.74 12.07 26.01
C PRO A 23 -39.02 12.75 27.16
N ASP A 24 -39.33 14.05 27.32
CA ASP A 24 -38.88 14.88 28.43
C ASP A 24 -39.36 14.32 29.78
N THR A 25 -38.44 13.80 30.57
CA THR A 25 -38.61 13.68 32.01
C THR A 25 -37.26 13.90 32.69
N TYR A 26 -36.90 15.17 32.91
CA TYR A 26 -35.82 15.53 33.83
C TYR A 26 -36.36 15.78 35.21
N ALA A 27 -36.15 14.82 36.13
CA ALA A 27 -36.17 15.07 37.55
C ALA A 27 -34.78 15.61 37.97
N ALA A 28 -34.73 16.81 38.45
CA ALA A 28 -33.54 17.44 38.98
C ALA A 28 -33.04 16.69 40.24
N VAL A 29 -31.82 16.15 40.13
CA VAL A 29 -31.07 15.63 41.29
C VAL A 29 -30.12 16.73 41.75
N PRO A 30 -30.07 17.07 43.07
CA PRO A 30 -29.21 18.13 43.56
C PRO A 30 -27.73 17.72 43.44
N VAL A 31 -26.96 18.62 42.85
CA VAL A 31 -25.51 18.50 42.76
C VAL A 31 -24.89 18.72 44.11
N GLN A 32 -24.33 17.67 44.71
CA GLN A 32 -23.42 17.81 45.86
C GLN A 32 -22.05 18.29 45.32
N ASP A 33 -21.67 19.46 45.82
CA ASP A 33 -20.40 20.13 45.53
C ASP A 33 -19.26 19.31 46.14
N SER A 34 -18.54 18.54 45.33
CA SER A 34 -17.28 17.90 45.70
C SER A 34 -16.13 18.48 44.91
N THR A 35 -15.44 19.40 45.58
CA THR A 35 -14.02 19.79 45.35
C THR A 35 -13.55 19.74 43.90
N ARG A 36 -13.48 20.92 43.31
CA ARG A 36 -12.74 21.20 42.06
C ARG A 36 -11.31 20.71 42.19
N THR A 37 -11.03 19.55 41.68
CA THR A 37 -9.70 19.21 41.18
C THR A 37 -9.58 19.74 39.76
N ASP A 38 -8.61 20.61 39.55
CA ASP A 38 -8.26 21.22 38.28
C ASP A 38 -8.04 20.18 37.20
N THR A 39 -9.06 19.89 36.36
CA THR A 39 -8.97 18.97 35.20
C THR A 39 -8.71 19.68 33.86
N THR A 40 -8.33 20.97 33.92
CA THR A 40 -8.09 21.77 32.69
C THR A 40 -6.69 21.63 32.06
N SER A 41 -5.85 20.67 32.55
CA SER A 41 -4.49 20.47 32.00
C SER A 41 -4.24 19.10 31.37
N SER A 42 -5.26 18.25 31.21
CA SER A 42 -5.03 16.83 30.84
C SER A 42 -4.59 16.58 29.39
N SER A 43 -4.92 17.46 28.44
CA SER A 43 -4.49 17.26 27.04
C SER A 43 -3.08 17.75 26.76
N LEU A 44 -2.56 18.70 27.55
CA LEU A 44 -1.21 19.25 27.45
C LEU A 44 -0.19 18.43 28.26
N ASN A 45 -0.64 17.54 29.15
CA ASN A 45 0.22 16.79 30.08
C ASN A 45 0.49 15.33 29.68
N GLU A 46 -0.10 14.82 28.57
CA GLU A 46 0.28 13.50 28.10
C GLU A 46 1.71 13.53 27.53
N PRO A 47 2.59 12.60 27.93
CA PRO A 47 3.93 12.52 27.35
C PRO A 47 3.83 12.25 25.85
N LEU A 48 4.59 12.99 25.05
CA LEU A 48 4.67 12.87 23.58
C LEU A 48 4.91 11.44 23.09
N GLN A 49 5.43 10.60 23.94
CA GLN A 49 5.59 9.18 23.70
C GLN A 49 5.66 8.44 25.03
N LYS A 50 4.65 7.64 25.31
CA LYS A 50 4.75 6.58 26.33
C LYS A 50 5.44 5.38 25.69
N PHE A 51 6.36 4.77 26.42
CA PHE A 51 6.67 3.37 26.22
C PHE A 51 5.34 2.60 26.15
N GLN A 52 5.20 1.57 25.33
CA GLN A 52 3.97 0.80 25.06
C GLN A 52 2.94 0.81 26.19
N PRO A 53 1.64 0.87 25.93
CA PRO A 53 0.62 0.87 27.00
C PRO A 53 0.74 -0.37 27.88
N LEU A 54 0.25 -0.27 29.11
CA LEU A 54 0.26 -1.40 30.06
C LEU A 54 -0.52 -2.61 29.54
N LYS A 55 -1.56 -2.38 28.71
CA LYS A 55 -2.35 -3.41 28.04
C LYS A 55 -2.24 -3.24 26.53
N LEU A 56 -2.06 -4.33 25.82
CA LEU A 56 -1.98 -4.42 24.37
C LEU A 56 -3.10 -5.29 23.84
N ASN A 57 -3.74 -4.82 22.78
CA ASN A 57 -4.68 -5.64 22.03
C ASN A 57 -3.90 -6.77 21.32
N VAL A 58 -4.33 -7.98 21.53
CA VAL A 58 -3.88 -9.19 20.85
C VAL A 58 -5.08 -9.83 20.15
N LEU A 59 -4.87 -10.85 19.32
CA LEU A 59 -6.01 -11.57 18.75
C LEU A 59 -6.90 -12.10 19.88
N TYR A 60 -8.19 -11.75 19.77
CA TYR A 60 -9.25 -12.22 20.68
C TYR A 60 -9.04 -11.85 22.15
N GLY A 61 -8.52 -10.65 22.41
CA GLY A 61 -8.43 -10.15 23.77
C GLY A 61 -7.32 -9.12 23.98
N GLU A 62 -7.01 -8.89 25.25
CA GLU A 62 -5.94 -7.99 25.69
C GLU A 62 -4.94 -8.75 26.54
N GLN A 63 -3.68 -8.37 26.48
CA GLN A 63 -2.65 -8.85 27.39
C GLN A 63 -1.90 -7.69 28.02
N THR A 64 -1.51 -7.86 29.28
CA THR A 64 -0.62 -6.90 29.94
C THR A 64 0.81 -7.12 29.45
N ARG A 65 1.57 -6.03 29.35
CA ARG A 65 2.91 -6.04 28.80
C ARG A 65 3.89 -6.97 29.56
N ASP A 66 3.75 -7.05 30.89
CA ASP A 66 4.55 -7.94 31.73
C ASP A 66 4.34 -9.42 31.44
N ARG A 67 3.13 -9.80 30.99
CA ARG A 67 2.78 -11.18 30.60
C ARG A 67 3.01 -11.51 29.14
N LEU A 68 3.25 -10.51 28.30
CA LEU A 68 3.36 -10.69 26.84
C LEU A 68 4.57 -11.56 26.50
N VAL A 69 4.34 -12.65 25.78
CA VAL A 69 5.36 -13.55 25.22
C VAL A 69 5.60 -13.28 23.74
N GLN A 70 4.59 -12.79 23.06
CA GLN A 70 4.51 -12.59 21.61
C GLN A 70 5.35 -11.39 21.14
N SER A 71 5.80 -11.42 19.86
CA SER A 71 6.44 -10.27 19.20
C SER A 71 5.40 -9.36 18.59
N ILE A 72 5.19 -8.19 19.20
CA ILE A 72 4.14 -7.24 18.82
C ILE A 72 4.73 -5.86 18.56
N GLY A 73 4.33 -5.23 17.43
CA GLY A 73 4.50 -3.81 17.18
C GLY A 73 3.26 -3.05 17.62
N TYR A 74 3.42 -1.87 18.22
CA TYR A 74 2.31 -1.03 18.64
C TYR A 74 2.48 0.40 18.12
N LEU A 75 1.39 1.00 17.66
CA LEU A 75 1.31 2.39 17.24
C LEU A 75 0.01 3.01 17.76
N ASP A 76 0.13 4.09 18.50
CA ASP A 76 -1.00 4.88 18.97
C ASP A 76 -1.66 5.61 17.78
N GLY A 77 -3.00 5.56 17.68
CA GLY A 77 -3.76 6.18 16.59
C GLY A 77 -3.54 7.69 16.47
N LYS A 78 -3.29 8.38 17.57
CA LYS A 78 -3.00 9.83 17.57
C LYS A 78 -1.78 10.19 16.71
N ARG A 79 -0.81 9.28 16.56
CA ARG A 79 0.38 9.53 15.72
C ARG A 79 0.07 9.55 14.24
N LEU A 80 -1.04 8.95 13.84
CA LEU A 80 -1.50 8.92 12.45
C LEU A 80 -2.26 10.20 12.08
N GLU A 81 -2.81 10.92 13.05
CA GLU A 81 -3.63 12.14 12.81
C GLU A 81 -2.83 13.26 12.13
N SER A 82 -1.51 13.34 12.37
CA SER A 82 -0.63 14.31 11.72
C SER A 82 -0.32 14.02 10.25
N SER A 83 -0.77 12.86 9.72
CA SER A 83 -0.51 12.45 8.33
C SER A 83 -1.64 12.91 7.41
N PRO A 84 -1.40 13.81 6.46
CA PRO A 84 -2.43 14.32 5.54
C PRO A 84 -2.73 13.35 4.39
N VAL A 85 -2.95 12.10 4.72
CA VAL A 85 -3.11 11.01 3.74
C VAL A 85 -4.57 10.82 3.34
N THR A 86 -4.77 10.39 2.11
CA THR A 86 -6.08 10.00 1.58
C THR A 86 -6.39 8.52 1.81
N SER A 87 -5.38 7.67 1.83
CA SER A 87 -5.46 6.26 2.23
C SER A 87 -4.69 6.03 3.52
N LEU A 88 -5.28 5.29 4.45
CA LEU A 88 -4.68 5.00 5.75
C LEU A 88 -3.34 4.27 5.64
N SER A 89 -3.17 3.37 4.67
CA SER A 89 -1.92 2.64 4.47
C SER A 89 -0.72 3.55 4.24
N ASN A 90 -0.93 4.71 3.63
CA ASN A 90 0.14 5.70 3.43
C ASN A 90 0.64 6.33 4.75
N ALA A 91 -0.19 6.28 5.81
CA ALA A 91 0.20 6.76 7.13
C ALA A 91 1.07 5.77 7.93
N PHE A 92 1.17 4.50 7.51
CA PHE A 92 1.95 3.50 8.26
C PHE A 92 3.45 3.56 7.97
N ALA A 93 3.84 4.23 6.90
CA ALA A 93 5.23 4.31 6.44
C ALA A 93 6.17 4.80 7.56
N GLY A 94 7.23 4.04 7.83
CA GLY A 94 8.28 4.41 8.80
C GLY A 94 7.89 4.33 10.29
N HIS A 95 6.67 3.91 10.65
CA HIS A 95 6.23 3.88 12.05
C HIS A 95 6.51 2.56 12.79
N LEU A 96 6.50 1.43 12.09
CA LEU A 96 6.52 0.10 12.71
C LEU A 96 7.68 -0.76 12.18
N SER A 97 8.47 -1.33 13.10
CA SER A 97 9.51 -2.30 12.73
C SER A 97 8.89 -3.58 12.16
N GLY A 98 9.53 -4.14 11.14
CA GLY A 98 9.06 -5.32 10.41
C GLY A 98 8.08 -5.02 9.29
N LEU A 99 7.50 -3.81 9.23
CA LEU A 99 6.54 -3.40 8.21
C LEU A 99 7.23 -2.52 7.16
N TYR A 100 7.46 -3.09 5.99
CA TYR A 100 7.88 -2.34 4.79
C TYR A 100 6.66 -1.82 4.05
N THR A 101 6.73 -0.59 3.57
CA THR A 101 5.68 0.10 2.82
C THR A 101 6.22 0.62 1.51
N ASN A 102 5.48 0.47 0.43
CA ASN A 102 5.87 0.95 -0.90
C ASN A 102 4.66 1.55 -1.62
N GLN A 103 4.72 2.84 -1.95
CA GLN A 103 3.69 3.55 -2.69
C GLN A 103 4.11 3.71 -4.15
N SER A 104 3.69 2.79 -5.02
CA SER A 104 4.05 2.79 -6.44
C SER A 104 3.15 3.64 -7.33
N ASN A 105 2.02 4.16 -6.81
CA ASN A 105 1.03 4.93 -7.55
C ASN A 105 0.52 6.07 -6.67
N GLY A 106 0.36 7.25 -7.24
CA GLY A 106 -0.17 8.44 -6.57
C GLY A 106 -1.61 8.80 -6.97
N ALA A 107 -2.29 8.01 -7.82
CA ALA A 107 -3.64 8.33 -8.28
C ALA A 107 -4.61 8.45 -7.11
N PRO A 108 -5.49 9.46 -7.10
CA PRO A 108 -6.59 9.54 -6.15
C PRO A 108 -7.33 8.19 -6.08
N ARG A 109 -7.75 7.75 -4.87
CA ARG A 109 -8.31 6.43 -4.58
C ARG A 109 -7.31 5.26 -4.72
N TYR A 110 -6.52 5.19 -5.79
CA TYR A 110 -5.64 4.07 -6.12
C TYR A 110 -4.19 4.25 -5.67
N GLY A 111 -3.86 5.38 -5.07
CA GLY A 111 -2.54 5.67 -4.48
C GLY A 111 -2.30 4.95 -3.14
N VAL A 112 -2.70 3.68 -3.06
CA VAL A 112 -2.59 2.84 -1.87
C VAL A 112 -1.15 2.32 -1.74
N THR A 113 -0.65 2.32 -0.52
CA THR A 113 0.66 1.75 -0.19
C THR A 113 0.56 0.24 -0.02
N SER A 114 1.37 -0.52 -0.73
CA SER A 114 1.53 -1.94 -0.47
C SER A 114 2.25 -2.17 0.87
N LEU A 115 1.74 -3.11 1.65
CA LEU A 115 2.25 -3.46 2.96
C LEU A 115 2.96 -4.82 2.91
N SER A 116 4.15 -4.90 3.50
CA SER A 116 4.90 -6.15 3.59
C SER A 116 5.48 -6.32 4.99
N LEU A 117 4.96 -7.28 5.73
CA LEU A 117 5.43 -7.65 7.06
C LEU A 117 6.43 -8.80 6.95
N ARG A 118 7.71 -8.53 7.28
CA ARG A 118 8.79 -9.54 7.19
C ARG A 118 8.84 -10.25 5.82
N GLY A 119 8.52 -9.51 4.72
CA GLY A 119 8.54 -10.01 3.36
C GLY A 119 7.21 -10.58 2.83
N ARG A 120 6.12 -10.55 3.61
CA ARG A 120 4.79 -11.06 3.25
C ARG A 120 3.70 -10.02 3.49
N SER A 121 2.62 -10.06 2.71
CA SER A 121 1.48 -9.14 2.90
C SER A 121 0.65 -9.55 4.12
N PRO A 122 0.53 -8.70 5.18
CA PRO A 122 -0.19 -9.08 6.39
C PRO A 122 -1.71 -9.12 6.16
N LEU A 123 -2.39 -10.02 6.87
CA LEU A 123 -3.85 -9.97 6.98
C LEU A 123 -4.27 -8.74 7.78
N ILE A 124 -5.26 -8.00 7.30
CA ILE A 124 -5.82 -6.86 8.02
C ILE A 124 -7.01 -7.33 8.88
N VAL A 125 -6.98 -6.99 10.16
CA VAL A 125 -8.06 -7.29 11.12
C VAL A 125 -8.56 -5.97 11.70
N ILE A 126 -9.85 -5.67 11.58
CA ILE A 126 -10.45 -4.45 12.12
C ILE A 126 -11.48 -4.84 13.19
N ASP A 127 -11.27 -4.36 14.41
CA ASP A 127 -12.15 -4.63 15.56
C ASP A 127 -12.43 -6.13 15.76
N GLY A 128 -11.40 -6.97 15.53
CA GLY A 128 -11.45 -8.43 15.67
C GLY A 128 -11.96 -9.19 14.43
N VAL A 129 -12.41 -8.52 13.40
CA VAL A 129 -12.92 -9.15 12.16
C VAL A 129 -11.85 -9.12 11.05
N PRO A 130 -11.44 -10.28 10.51
CA PRO A 130 -10.55 -10.35 9.34
C PRO A 130 -11.18 -9.68 8.11
N ARG A 131 -10.41 -8.88 7.36
CA ARG A 131 -10.87 -8.16 6.17
C ARG A 131 -10.02 -8.52 4.96
N TYR A 132 -10.64 -9.03 3.90
CA TYR A 132 -9.98 -9.48 2.67
C TYR A 132 -10.15 -8.48 1.53
N ASN A 133 -11.14 -7.61 1.61
CA ASN A 133 -11.41 -6.64 0.57
C ASN A 133 -10.81 -5.29 0.99
N GLU A 134 -10.02 -4.68 0.11
CA GLU A 134 -9.39 -3.37 0.31
C GLU A 134 -10.40 -2.28 0.69
N VAL A 135 -11.62 -2.38 0.15
CA VAL A 135 -12.73 -1.45 0.46
C VAL A 135 -13.07 -1.40 1.94
N TYR A 136 -12.98 -2.54 2.64
CA TYR A 136 -13.27 -2.63 4.07
C TYR A 136 -12.04 -2.55 4.95
N SER A 137 -10.84 -2.65 4.35
CA SER A 137 -9.61 -2.57 5.10
C SER A 137 -9.26 -1.11 5.39
N GLU A 138 -8.30 -0.59 4.68
CA GLU A 138 -7.71 0.72 4.93
C GLU A 138 -8.47 1.88 4.30
N LEU A 139 -9.22 1.64 3.21
CA LEU A 139 -9.97 2.69 2.51
C LEU A 139 -11.24 3.13 3.26
N SER A 140 -11.70 2.37 4.25
CA SER A 140 -12.88 2.68 5.05
C SER A 140 -12.56 3.39 6.36
N LEU A 141 -11.34 3.83 6.57
CA LEU A 141 -10.88 4.43 7.83
C LEU A 141 -10.22 5.80 7.61
N ASN A 142 -10.49 6.69 8.56
CA ASN A 142 -9.77 7.94 8.75
C ASN A 142 -8.81 7.79 9.94
N PRO A 143 -7.59 8.38 9.93
CA PRO A 143 -6.69 8.39 11.07
C PRO A 143 -7.34 8.78 12.41
N GLU A 144 -8.25 9.76 12.43
CA GLU A 144 -8.95 10.19 13.65
C GLU A 144 -9.91 9.13 14.23
N GLN A 145 -10.31 8.12 13.46
CA GLN A 145 -11.17 7.03 13.90
C GLN A 145 -10.40 5.88 14.57
N ILE A 146 -9.07 5.94 14.59
CA ILE A 146 -8.21 4.86 15.06
C ILE A 146 -7.80 5.12 16.51
N GLU A 147 -7.97 4.11 17.37
CA GLU A 147 -7.44 4.08 18.71
C GLU A 147 -6.00 3.58 18.72
N SER A 148 -5.74 2.44 18.05
CA SER A 148 -4.41 1.85 17.98
C SER A 148 -4.25 0.92 16.79
N ILE A 149 -3.00 0.72 16.40
CA ILE A 149 -2.56 -0.31 15.47
C ILE A 149 -1.67 -1.29 16.23
N THR A 150 -1.96 -2.56 16.09
CA THR A 150 -1.14 -3.65 16.64
C THR A 150 -0.66 -4.55 15.51
N LEU A 151 0.65 -4.69 15.37
CA LEU A 151 1.28 -5.53 14.36
C LEU A 151 1.71 -6.85 15.00
N LEU A 152 1.03 -7.95 14.64
CA LEU A 152 1.31 -9.29 15.14
C LEU A 152 2.31 -9.97 14.20
N LYS A 153 3.54 -10.18 14.67
CA LYS A 153 4.69 -10.46 13.79
C LYS A 153 5.14 -11.91 13.81
N ASP A 154 5.07 -12.56 14.97
CA ASP A 154 5.52 -13.93 15.15
C ASP A 154 4.38 -14.96 14.98
N GLY A 155 4.75 -16.24 14.96
CA GLY A 155 3.79 -17.31 14.77
C GLY A 155 2.84 -17.49 15.96
N LEU A 156 3.31 -17.26 17.20
CA LEU A 156 2.48 -17.44 18.40
C LEU A 156 1.37 -16.37 18.45
N SER A 157 1.66 -15.13 18.05
CA SER A 157 0.67 -14.04 18.01
C SER A 157 -0.43 -14.25 16.97
N THR A 158 -0.18 -15.04 15.91
CA THR A 158 -1.10 -15.22 14.79
C THR A 158 -1.73 -16.61 14.71
N VAL A 159 -1.19 -17.61 15.43
CA VAL A 159 -1.56 -19.03 15.28
C VAL A 159 -3.05 -19.31 15.47
N MET A 160 -3.76 -18.53 16.28
CA MET A 160 -5.21 -18.65 16.49
C MET A 160 -6.05 -18.36 15.23
N LEU A 161 -5.46 -17.79 14.16
CA LEU A 161 -6.12 -17.65 12.85
C LEU A 161 -5.97 -18.93 11.99
N GLY A 162 -5.26 -19.94 12.47
CA GLY A 162 -5.11 -21.22 11.81
C GLY A 162 -4.47 -21.11 10.43
N ASN A 163 -5.20 -21.52 9.39
CA ASN A 163 -4.74 -21.51 8.01
C ASN A 163 -4.65 -20.11 7.36
N ARG A 164 -4.79 -19.02 8.14
CA ARG A 164 -4.58 -17.61 7.72
C ARG A 164 -3.50 -16.89 8.54
N SER A 165 -2.66 -17.64 9.23
CA SER A 165 -1.74 -17.13 10.25
C SER A 165 -0.31 -16.88 9.74
N MET A 166 0.01 -17.33 8.50
CA MET A 166 1.40 -17.35 8.03
C MET A 166 1.98 -15.96 7.77
N ASP A 167 1.21 -15.03 7.26
CA ASP A 167 1.75 -13.77 6.72
C ASP A 167 1.81 -12.65 7.76
N GLY A 168 1.38 -12.91 9.00
CA GLY A 168 1.27 -11.94 10.06
C GLY A 168 -0.04 -11.14 9.98
N VAL A 169 -0.27 -10.24 10.95
CA VAL A 169 -1.52 -9.50 11.05
C VAL A 169 -1.26 -8.03 11.35
N LEU A 170 -1.91 -7.14 10.61
CA LEU A 170 -2.08 -5.74 10.95
C LEU A 170 -3.47 -5.58 11.61
N MET A 171 -3.52 -5.47 12.91
CA MET A 171 -4.76 -5.31 13.67
C MET A 171 -5.01 -3.83 13.94
N ILE A 172 -6.17 -3.34 13.50
CA ILE A 172 -6.64 -1.97 13.69
C ILE A 172 -7.78 -1.98 14.71
N THR A 173 -7.60 -1.24 15.78
CA THR A 173 -8.65 -1.01 16.77
C THR A 173 -9.21 0.38 16.57
N THR A 174 -10.51 0.50 16.34
CA THR A 174 -11.18 1.78 16.17
C THR A 174 -11.63 2.36 17.51
N ARG A 175 -11.77 3.68 17.58
CA ARG A 175 -12.19 4.37 18.80
C ARG A 175 -13.62 3.96 19.18
N ASN A 176 -13.81 3.60 20.43
CA ASN A 176 -15.11 3.25 20.98
C ASN A 176 -15.59 4.18 22.10
N LYS A 177 -14.78 5.16 22.50
CA LYS A 177 -15.09 6.08 23.59
C LYS A 177 -14.44 7.45 23.38
N SER A 178 -14.99 8.47 24.02
CA SER A 178 -14.29 9.74 24.22
C SER A 178 -13.11 9.56 25.17
N VAL A 179 -12.07 10.36 24.96
CA VAL A 179 -10.88 10.38 25.83
C VAL A 179 -11.21 10.91 27.24
N SER A 180 -12.23 11.78 27.35
CA SER A 180 -12.67 12.38 28.60
C SER A 180 -13.99 11.80 29.09
N SER A 181 -14.23 11.82 30.39
CA SER A 181 -15.56 11.57 30.95
C SER A 181 -16.54 12.65 30.49
N GLY A 182 -17.77 12.24 30.18
CA GLY A 182 -18.80 13.11 29.60
C GLY A 182 -18.78 13.12 28.07
N SER A 183 -19.51 14.07 27.49
CA SER A 183 -19.63 14.23 26.03
C SER A 183 -18.61 15.21 25.50
N THR A 184 -18.04 14.90 24.34
CA THR A 184 -17.13 15.78 23.59
C THR A 184 -17.51 15.76 22.13
N VAL A 185 -17.48 16.93 21.49
CA VAL A 185 -17.62 17.08 20.04
C VAL A 185 -16.34 17.73 19.51
N SER A 186 -15.80 17.22 18.43
CA SER A 186 -14.66 17.84 17.75
C SER A 186 -14.93 17.96 16.25
N PHE A 187 -14.49 19.06 15.68
CA PHE A 187 -14.51 19.29 14.26
C PHE A 187 -13.12 19.63 13.75
N THR A 188 -12.64 18.89 12.77
CA THR A 188 -11.37 19.13 12.10
C THR A 188 -11.63 19.47 10.63
N ALA A 189 -11.07 20.57 10.17
CA ALA A 189 -11.09 20.98 8.77
C ALA A 189 -9.66 21.18 8.29
N GLN A 190 -9.31 20.60 7.17
CA GLN A 190 -8.02 20.80 6.52
C GLN A 190 -8.18 20.88 5.01
N GLY A 191 -7.37 21.70 4.38
CA GLY A 191 -7.32 21.83 2.94
C GLY A 191 -5.96 22.28 2.48
N GLY A 192 -5.60 21.96 1.26
CA GLY A 192 -4.32 22.30 0.71
C GLY A 192 -4.14 21.88 -0.73
N ILE A 193 -2.90 21.79 -1.12
CA ILE A 193 -2.49 21.51 -2.49
C ILE A 193 -1.59 20.29 -2.54
N GLN A 194 -1.63 19.63 -3.67
CA GLN A 194 -0.77 18.50 -4.01
C GLN A 194 -0.06 18.80 -5.34
N GLU A 195 1.20 18.43 -5.43
CA GLU A 195 2.10 18.65 -6.57
C GLU A 195 2.75 17.33 -6.97
N ALA A 196 2.85 17.06 -8.27
CA ALA A 196 3.54 15.87 -8.78
C ALA A 196 5.04 15.89 -8.47
N ILE A 197 5.58 14.75 -8.04
CA ILE A 197 7.01 14.58 -7.81
C ILE A 197 7.57 13.41 -8.61
N GLY A 198 8.87 13.47 -8.95
CA GLY A 198 9.61 12.36 -9.56
C GLY A 198 9.17 12.03 -10.98
N MET A 199 8.81 13.01 -11.79
CA MET A 199 8.47 12.80 -13.20
C MET A 199 9.71 12.92 -14.09
N ARG A 200 9.86 11.99 -15.05
CA ARG A 200 10.94 12.03 -16.06
C ARG A 200 10.73 13.19 -17.03
N LYS A 201 11.79 13.89 -17.36
CA LYS A 201 11.75 15.01 -18.31
C LYS A 201 11.99 14.53 -19.73
N GLY A 202 10.97 14.68 -20.61
CA GLY A 202 11.10 14.43 -22.05
C GLY A 202 12.06 15.38 -22.73
N LEU A 203 12.64 14.98 -23.87
CA LEU A 203 13.50 15.85 -24.66
C LEU A 203 12.69 16.93 -25.41
N SER A 204 13.35 18.05 -25.71
CA SER A 204 12.84 19.04 -26.67
C SER A 204 12.75 18.43 -28.08
N SER A 205 11.94 19.00 -28.95
CA SER A 205 11.82 18.52 -30.34
C SER A 205 13.14 18.55 -31.09
N PHE A 206 13.97 19.55 -30.84
CA PHE A 206 15.30 19.63 -31.43
C PHE A 206 16.22 18.50 -30.93
N ASP A 207 16.29 18.30 -29.63
CA ASP A 207 17.14 17.26 -29.04
C ASP A 207 16.63 15.85 -29.44
N TYR A 208 15.32 15.67 -29.45
CA TYR A 208 14.69 14.42 -29.90
C TYR A 208 15.02 14.13 -31.38
N ALA A 209 14.80 15.09 -32.28
CA ALA A 209 15.05 14.89 -33.71
C ALA A 209 16.54 14.67 -34.00
N SER A 210 17.42 15.35 -33.27
CA SER A 210 18.87 15.16 -33.38
C SER A 210 19.26 13.75 -32.90
N LEU A 211 18.77 13.31 -31.75
CA LEU A 211 19.03 11.96 -31.23
C LEU A 211 18.42 10.87 -32.10
N TYR A 212 17.26 11.13 -32.73
CA TYR A 212 16.62 10.22 -33.66
C TYR A 212 17.44 10.06 -34.95
N ASN A 213 17.97 11.16 -35.51
CA ASN A 213 18.88 11.12 -36.66
C ASN A 213 20.16 10.33 -36.35
N GLU A 214 20.71 10.50 -35.15
CA GLU A 214 21.85 9.71 -34.65
C GLU A 214 21.50 8.22 -34.58
N ALA A 215 20.33 7.89 -34.04
CA ALA A 215 19.86 6.49 -33.93
C ALA A 215 19.68 5.87 -35.32
N ARG A 216 19.16 6.64 -36.29
CA ARG A 216 19.06 6.18 -37.69
C ARG A 216 20.43 5.94 -38.31
N ALA A 217 21.37 6.87 -38.16
CA ALA A 217 22.73 6.71 -38.66
C ALA A 217 23.39 5.45 -38.03
N ASN A 218 23.25 5.25 -36.74
CA ASN A 218 23.73 4.05 -36.03
C ASN A 218 23.08 2.75 -36.53
N SER A 219 21.90 2.84 -37.15
CA SER A 219 21.16 1.72 -37.77
C SER A 219 21.37 1.62 -39.27
N GLY A 220 22.31 2.37 -39.83
CA GLY A 220 22.61 2.35 -41.26
C GLY A 220 21.57 3.02 -42.16
N LEU A 221 20.73 3.89 -41.59
CA LEU A 221 19.62 4.56 -42.28
C LEU A 221 19.91 6.05 -42.48
N SER A 222 19.37 6.64 -43.56
CA SER A 222 19.46 8.09 -43.79
C SER A 222 18.72 8.89 -42.69
N PRO A 223 19.17 10.12 -42.35
CA PRO A 223 18.48 10.99 -41.41
C PRO A 223 17.00 11.19 -41.80
N ALA A 224 16.13 11.18 -40.79
CA ALA A 224 14.71 11.44 -40.97
C ALA A 224 14.40 12.94 -40.99
N PHE A 225 15.18 13.72 -40.29
CA PHE A 225 15.03 15.17 -40.20
C PHE A 225 16.18 15.87 -40.88
N SER A 226 15.86 16.74 -41.89
CA SER A 226 16.85 17.58 -42.56
C SER A 226 17.39 18.67 -41.61
N GLN A 227 18.52 19.27 -41.96
CA GLN A 227 19.09 20.39 -41.21
C GLN A 227 18.10 21.57 -41.08
N THR A 228 17.37 21.87 -42.16
CA THR A 228 16.33 22.91 -42.16
C THR A 228 15.22 22.61 -41.12
N GLN A 229 14.80 21.34 -40.98
CA GLN A 229 13.80 20.93 -39.97
C GLN A 229 14.36 21.00 -38.56
N LEU A 230 15.63 20.59 -38.35
CA LEU A 230 16.29 20.72 -37.06
C LEU A 230 16.38 22.20 -36.65
N ASP A 231 16.71 23.09 -37.55
CA ASP A 231 16.79 24.53 -37.31
C ASP A 231 15.40 25.12 -37.03
N ALA A 232 14.37 24.65 -37.73
CA ALA A 232 12.99 25.03 -37.47
C ALA A 232 12.51 24.61 -36.08
N TYR A 233 12.82 23.39 -35.60
CA TYR A 233 12.54 22.95 -34.23
C TYR A 233 13.31 23.77 -33.20
N ARG A 234 14.58 24.08 -33.47
CA ARG A 234 15.42 24.90 -32.57
C ARG A 234 14.87 26.32 -32.42
N ASN A 235 14.47 26.92 -33.52
CA ASN A 235 14.05 28.31 -33.58
C ASN A 235 12.54 28.50 -33.30
N GLY A 236 11.74 27.42 -33.26
CA GLY A 236 10.28 27.48 -33.09
C GLY A 236 9.57 28.21 -34.24
N THR A 237 10.03 28.03 -35.48
CA THR A 237 9.60 28.81 -36.65
C THR A 237 8.10 28.71 -36.94
N ASP A 238 7.51 27.52 -36.82
CA ASP A 238 6.09 27.28 -37.01
C ASP A 238 5.64 26.20 -36.03
N PRO A 239 4.83 26.54 -34.99
CA PRO A 239 4.45 25.61 -33.95
C PRO A 239 3.46 24.52 -34.41
N PHE A 240 2.87 24.65 -35.58
CA PHE A 240 1.96 23.66 -36.14
C PHE A 240 2.71 22.62 -37.00
N LEU A 241 3.66 23.07 -37.80
CA LEU A 241 4.48 22.22 -38.66
C LEU A 241 5.68 21.65 -37.91
N TYR A 242 6.27 22.40 -37.00
CA TYR A 242 7.43 22.00 -36.18
C TYR A 242 7.12 22.12 -34.70
N PRO A 243 6.16 21.33 -34.20
CA PRO A 243 5.72 21.42 -32.81
C PRO A 243 6.86 21.09 -31.85
N ASN A 244 6.85 21.79 -30.71
CA ASN A 244 7.72 21.52 -29.55
C ASN A 244 6.89 21.53 -28.28
N VAL A 245 6.13 20.45 -28.06
CA VAL A 245 5.13 20.36 -27.02
C VAL A 245 5.71 19.72 -25.78
N ASP A 246 5.73 20.44 -24.67
CA ASP A 246 5.90 19.84 -23.34
C ASP A 246 4.58 19.22 -22.89
N TRP A 247 4.38 17.94 -23.21
CA TRP A 247 3.14 17.22 -22.92
C TRP A 247 2.80 17.20 -21.43
N GLN A 248 3.80 17.17 -20.54
CA GLN A 248 3.54 17.20 -19.10
C GLN A 248 2.92 18.53 -18.68
N LYS A 249 3.51 19.65 -19.09
CA LYS A 249 2.96 20.98 -18.79
C LYS A 249 1.63 21.25 -19.50
N THR A 250 1.41 20.65 -20.66
CA THR A 250 0.16 20.82 -21.42
C THR A 250 -0.99 20.09 -20.77
N VAL A 251 -0.77 18.87 -20.28
CA VAL A 251 -1.79 17.97 -19.77
C VAL A 251 -1.99 18.12 -18.26
N LEU A 252 -0.92 18.43 -17.52
CA LEU A 252 -0.95 18.43 -16.06
C LEU A 252 -1.00 19.85 -15.49
N ARG A 253 -1.67 19.98 -14.35
CA ARG A 253 -1.64 21.18 -13.49
C ARG A 253 -0.39 21.14 -12.64
N ASP A 254 0.13 22.29 -12.28
CA ASP A 254 1.24 22.40 -11.34
C ASP A 254 0.83 21.91 -9.94
N ASN A 255 -0.43 22.22 -9.57
CA ASN A 255 -1.03 21.76 -8.32
C ASN A 255 -2.52 21.44 -8.46
N ALA A 256 -2.99 20.54 -7.57
CA ALA A 256 -4.39 20.18 -7.47
C ALA A 256 -4.85 20.27 -6.00
N PRO A 257 -6.11 20.72 -5.76
CA PRO A 257 -6.63 20.86 -4.41
C PRO A 257 -6.98 19.52 -3.79
N GLN A 258 -6.88 19.46 -2.45
CA GLN A 258 -7.49 18.44 -1.62
C GLN A 258 -8.09 19.05 -0.36
N MET A 259 -9.13 18.42 0.18
CA MET A 259 -9.77 18.85 1.41
C MET A 259 -10.32 17.67 2.20
N ARG A 260 -10.38 17.83 3.53
CA ARG A 260 -11.03 16.89 4.44
C ARG A 260 -11.74 17.63 5.56
N TYR A 261 -12.93 17.15 5.90
CA TYR A 261 -13.72 17.61 7.04
C TYR A 261 -14.12 16.41 7.88
N THR A 262 -13.79 16.44 9.16
CA THR A 262 -14.11 15.36 10.09
C THR A 262 -14.87 15.92 11.29
N LEU A 263 -16.04 15.37 11.57
CA LEU A 263 -16.83 15.66 12.75
C LEU A 263 -16.89 14.41 13.62
N ASN A 264 -16.38 14.49 14.85
CA ASN A 264 -16.42 13.41 15.81
C ASN A 264 -17.24 13.82 17.02
N ALA A 265 -18.10 12.92 17.52
CA ALA A 265 -18.80 13.06 18.77
C ALA A 265 -18.59 11.80 19.61
N GLY A 266 -18.23 11.94 20.85
CA GLY A 266 -17.99 10.80 21.74
C GLY A 266 -18.44 11.08 23.14
N GLY A 267 -18.87 10.04 23.85
CA GLY A 267 -19.26 10.10 25.24
C GLY A 267 -18.80 8.86 26.00
N ASN A 268 -18.48 9.08 27.28
CA ASN A 268 -18.08 8.02 28.20
C ASN A 268 -18.86 8.17 29.51
N TYR A 269 -19.92 7.39 29.62
CA TYR A 269 -20.80 7.32 30.76
C TYR A 269 -20.77 5.93 31.41
N THR A 270 -21.34 5.77 32.56
CA THR A 270 -21.32 4.49 33.31
C THR A 270 -21.87 3.32 32.48
N ASN A 271 -23.00 3.54 31.81
CA ASN A 271 -23.72 2.46 31.11
C ASN A 271 -23.53 2.51 29.59
N VAL A 272 -23.09 3.66 29.04
CA VAL A 272 -22.97 3.84 27.58
C VAL A 272 -21.66 4.53 27.26
N ARG A 273 -20.91 3.94 26.34
CA ARG A 273 -19.77 4.55 25.66
C ARG A 273 -20.08 4.61 24.19
N TYR A 274 -19.86 5.75 23.58
CA TYR A 274 -20.08 5.88 22.16
C TYR A 274 -19.04 6.77 21.49
N PHE A 275 -18.82 6.48 20.22
CA PHE A 275 -18.04 7.29 19.30
C PHE A 275 -18.74 7.33 17.95
N LEU A 276 -19.09 8.54 17.50
CA LEU A 276 -19.70 8.83 16.20
C LEU A 276 -18.72 9.64 15.38
N SER A 277 -18.55 9.31 14.11
CA SER A 277 -17.67 10.04 13.21
C SER A 277 -18.31 10.20 11.83
N LEU A 278 -18.23 11.42 11.30
CA LEU A 278 -18.54 11.76 9.93
C LEU A 278 -17.27 12.31 9.29
N ASP A 279 -16.84 11.73 8.18
CA ASP A 279 -15.66 12.15 7.44
C ASP A 279 -16.04 12.39 5.98
N TYR A 280 -15.70 13.55 5.48
CA TYR A 280 -15.75 13.89 4.06
C TYR A 280 -14.35 14.21 3.58
N GLN A 281 -13.97 13.63 2.48
CA GLN A 281 -12.71 13.89 1.81
C GLN A 281 -12.93 14.07 0.32
N ASN A 282 -12.27 15.09 -0.26
CA ASN A 282 -12.16 15.25 -1.70
C ASN A 282 -10.68 15.40 -2.09
N GLN A 283 -10.31 14.78 -3.20
CA GLN A 283 -8.99 14.88 -3.80
C GLN A 283 -9.14 15.00 -5.32
N SER A 284 -8.80 16.16 -5.86
CA SER A 284 -8.78 16.37 -7.31
C SER A 284 -7.47 15.85 -7.91
N GLY A 285 -7.52 15.38 -9.15
CA GLY A 285 -6.36 14.92 -9.90
C GLY A 285 -5.58 16.05 -10.56
N LEU A 286 -4.50 15.66 -11.22
CA LEU A 286 -3.52 16.58 -11.82
C LEU A 286 -3.85 16.97 -13.26
N PHE A 287 -4.89 16.42 -13.90
CA PHE A 287 -5.17 16.76 -15.29
C PHE A 287 -5.80 18.16 -15.43
N ARG A 288 -5.40 18.86 -16.47
CA ARG A 288 -6.11 20.05 -16.94
C ARG A 288 -7.44 19.65 -17.55
N GLU A 289 -8.42 20.53 -17.46
CA GLU A 289 -9.73 20.38 -18.08
C GLU A 289 -9.87 21.41 -19.20
N ASP A 290 -10.77 21.15 -20.11
CA ASP A 290 -11.12 22.08 -21.20
C ASP A 290 -12.49 22.68 -20.91
N ASP A 291 -12.59 24.00 -20.91
CA ASP A 291 -13.83 24.76 -20.65
C ASP A 291 -14.93 24.50 -21.69
N ALA A 292 -14.56 23.95 -22.86
CA ALA A 292 -15.53 23.51 -23.87
C ALA A 292 -16.35 22.30 -23.44
N ASN A 293 -15.92 21.54 -22.43
CA ASN A 293 -16.66 20.42 -21.87
C ASN A 293 -17.67 20.90 -20.82
N SER A 294 -18.92 20.43 -20.92
CA SER A 294 -19.96 20.67 -19.92
C SER A 294 -19.83 19.77 -18.67
N TYR A 295 -18.82 18.95 -18.61
CA TYR A 295 -18.52 17.98 -17.53
C TYR A 295 -17.03 17.94 -17.23
N GLY A 296 -16.69 17.54 -16.01
CA GLY A 296 -15.29 17.36 -15.62
C GLY A 296 -14.69 16.09 -16.24
N THR A 297 -13.50 16.21 -16.79
CA THR A 297 -12.70 15.08 -17.33
C THR A 297 -11.48 14.76 -16.45
N ASN A 298 -11.17 15.60 -15.46
CA ASN A 298 -10.09 15.33 -14.52
C ASN A 298 -10.39 14.12 -13.63
N VAL A 299 -9.36 13.56 -13.02
CA VAL A 299 -9.56 12.63 -11.89
C VAL A 299 -10.13 13.43 -10.72
N ASP A 300 -11.24 12.95 -10.16
CA ASP A 300 -11.82 13.49 -8.93
C ASP A 300 -12.28 12.35 -8.04
N TYR A 301 -11.88 12.39 -6.78
CA TYR A 301 -12.21 11.38 -5.78
C TYR A 301 -12.86 12.02 -4.57
N SER A 302 -14.10 11.65 -4.31
CA SER A 302 -14.84 12.03 -3.11
C SER A 302 -15.18 10.80 -2.29
N ARG A 303 -15.02 10.92 -0.98
CA ARG A 303 -15.31 9.84 -0.02
C ARG A 303 -16.09 10.39 1.17
N TYR A 304 -17.12 9.64 1.55
CA TYR A 304 -17.95 9.90 2.73
C TYR A 304 -17.89 8.67 3.62
N ILE A 305 -17.45 8.83 4.85
CA ILE A 305 -17.44 7.76 5.86
C ILE A 305 -18.34 8.19 7.03
N PHE A 306 -19.29 7.33 7.36
CA PHE A 306 -20.00 7.35 8.62
C PHE A 306 -19.53 6.19 9.48
N ARG A 307 -19.22 6.43 10.74
CA ARG A 307 -18.90 5.41 11.73
C ARG A 307 -19.65 5.67 13.03
N SER A 308 -20.19 4.60 13.59
CA SER A 308 -20.81 4.60 14.91
C SER A 308 -20.35 3.38 15.70
N ASN A 309 -19.65 3.61 16.80
CA ASN A 309 -19.23 2.57 17.73
C ASN A 309 -19.94 2.85 19.07
N ILE A 310 -20.76 1.91 19.52
CA ILE A 310 -21.54 2.01 20.75
C ILE A 310 -21.27 0.77 21.59
N GLU A 311 -20.90 0.99 22.85
CA GLU A 311 -20.80 -0.04 23.89
C GLU A 311 -21.83 0.26 24.95
N LEU A 312 -22.70 -0.69 25.22
CA LEU A 312 -23.77 -0.60 26.18
C LEU A 312 -23.59 -1.64 27.29
N ASN A 313 -23.40 -1.20 28.53
CA ASN A 313 -23.44 -2.06 29.69
C ASN A 313 -24.91 -2.20 30.11
N ILE A 314 -25.56 -3.28 29.70
CA ILE A 314 -26.97 -3.57 29.97
C ILE A 314 -27.15 -3.83 31.47
N ASP A 315 -26.22 -4.58 32.05
CA ASP A 315 -26.07 -4.75 33.49
C ASP A 315 -24.59 -4.92 33.86
N LYS A 316 -24.29 -5.31 35.09
CA LYS A 316 -22.92 -5.51 35.61
C LYS A 316 -22.17 -6.65 34.90
N ASN A 317 -22.88 -7.56 34.25
CA ASN A 317 -22.35 -8.77 33.64
C ASN A 317 -22.54 -8.83 32.14
N LEU A 318 -23.50 -8.10 31.56
CA LEU A 318 -23.83 -8.14 30.15
C LEU A 318 -23.46 -6.81 29.47
N THR A 319 -22.57 -6.90 28.48
CA THR A 319 -22.17 -5.79 27.63
C THR A 319 -22.53 -6.10 26.19
N ALA A 320 -23.16 -5.16 25.49
CA ALA A 320 -23.44 -5.19 24.06
C ALA A 320 -22.59 -4.16 23.33
N ASN A 321 -22.03 -4.55 22.17
CA ASN A 321 -21.28 -3.67 21.29
C ASN A 321 -21.97 -3.63 19.92
N LEU A 322 -22.15 -2.42 19.38
CA LEU A 322 -22.66 -2.19 18.05
C LEU A 322 -21.72 -1.26 17.29
N ASN A 323 -21.10 -1.78 16.22
CA ASN A 323 -20.25 -0.99 15.34
C ASN A 323 -20.88 -0.94 13.95
N LEU A 324 -21.14 0.27 13.46
CA LEU A 324 -21.72 0.53 12.15
C LEU A 324 -20.73 1.34 11.33
N VAL A 325 -20.57 0.97 10.08
CA VAL A 325 -19.76 1.70 9.09
C VAL A 325 -20.55 1.85 7.81
N GLY A 326 -20.61 3.05 7.28
CA GLY A 326 -21.04 3.35 5.92
C GLY A 326 -19.91 4.06 5.17
N ASN A 327 -19.64 3.65 3.95
CA ASN A 327 -18.60 4.22 3.10
C ASN A 327 -19.16 4.38 1.68
N ILE A 328 -19.19 5.62 1.20
CA ILE A 328 -19.59 5.97 -0.16
C ILE A 328 -18.40 6.65 -0.83
N GLN A 329 -18.06 6.20 -2.02
CA GLN A 329 -16.96 6.76 -2.79
C GLN A 329 -17.41 7.03 -4.22
N ASP A 330 -17.10 8.22 -4.70
CA ASP A 330 -17.20 8.62 -6.10
C ASP A 330 -15.81 8.82 -6.66
N PHE A 331 -15.52 8.18 -7.77
CA PHE A 331 -14.28 8.33 -8.50
C PHE A 331 -14.56 8.61 -9.96
N ILE A 332 -14.15 9.78 -10.44
CA ILE A 332 -14.27 10.21 -11.84
C ILE A 332 -12.88 10.21 -12.46
N GLN A 333 -12.80 9.86 -13.73
CA GLN A 333 -11.57 9.91 -14.52
C GLN A 333 -11.89 10.18 -16.00
N PRO A 334 -10.91 10.62 -16.82
CA PRO A 334 -11.08 10.73 -18.27
C PRO A 334 -11.60 9.43 -18.90
N GLY A 335 -12.32 9.51 -20.00
CA GLY A 335 -12.88 8.34 -20.69
C GLY A 335 -11.84 7.33 -21.16
N SER A 336 -10.66 7.79 -21.50
CA SER A 336 -9.49 6.98 -21.85
C SER A 336 -8.82 6.30 -20.63
N GLY A 337 -9.12 6.79 -19.42
CA GLY A 337 -8.50 6.34 -18.20
C GLY A 337 -7.16 7.01 -17.91
N TYR A 338 -6.92 7.36 -16.63
CA TYR A 338 -5.71 8.09 -16.24
C TYR A 338 -4.41 7.30 -16.56
N GLY A 339 -4.46 5.97 -16.47
CA GLY A 339 -3.29 5.12 -16.76
C GLY A 339 -2.84 5.22 -18.21
N ASN A 340 -3.78 5.23 -19.16
CA ASN A 340 -3.49 5.40 -20.58
C ASN A 340 -2.87 6.78 -20.87
N ILE A 341 -3.39 7.85 -20.24
CA ILE A 341 -2.85 9.19 -20.42
C ILE A 341 -1.40 9.27 -19.93
N PHE A 342 -1.08 8.69 -18.76
CA PHE A 342 0.31 8.64 -18.29
C PHE A 342 1.22 7.77 -19.16
N ALA A 343 0.71 6.67 -19.74
CA ALA A 343 1.44 5.88 -20.72
C ALA A 343 1.75 6.72 -21.99
N LEU A 344 0.78 7.49 -22.48
CA LEU A 344 0.98 8.40 -23.61
C LEU A 344 1.95 9.55 -23.29
N LEU A 345 1.90 10.13 -22.08
CA LEU A 345 2.87 11.14 -21.64
C LEU A 345 4.32 10.63 -21.68
N GLN A 346 4.51 9.31 -21.54
CA GLN A 346 5.81 8.69 -21.59
C GLN A 346 6.19 8.16 -22.98
N ALA A 347 5.21 7.99 -23.86
CA ALA A 347 5.44 7.45 -25.22
C ALA A 347 5.47 8.54 -26.32
N THR A 348 4.84 9.68 -26.10
CA THR A 348 4.66 10.72 -27.12
C THR A 348 5.78 11.74 -27.10
N PRO A 349 6.62 11.86 -28.14
CA PRO A 349 7.69 12.84 -28.19
C PRO A 349 7.16 14.26 -28.40
N SER A 350 8.00 15.25 -28.07
CA SER A 350 7.63 16.67 -28.15
C SER A 350 7.29 17.15 -29.58
N ASN A 351 7.85 16.49 -30.59
CA ASN A 351 7.62 16.79 -32.00
C ASN A 351 6.56 15.92 -32.68
N ALA A 352 5.83 15.08 -31.93
CA ALA A 352 4.86 14.13 -32.50
C ALA A 352 3.71 14.82 -33.23
N THR A 353 3.12 15.83 -32.60
CA THR A 353 2.00 16.62 -33.14
C THR A 353 1.83 17.93 -32.37
N ALA A 354 1.25 18.94 -32.99
CA ALA A 354 0.74 20.10 -32.24
C ALA A 354 -0.41 19.70 -31.34
N VAL A 355 -0.65 20.41 -30.24
CA VAL A 355 -1.76 20.16 -29.31
C VAL A 355 -3.11 20.30 -30.03
N THR A 356 -3.27 21.44 -30.68
CA THR A 356 -4.36 21.74 -31.60
C THR A 356 -3.75 22.27 -32.88
N ASN A 357 -4.45 22.08 -33.99
CA ASN A 357 -4.06 22.71 -35.25
C ASN A 357 -4.61 24.13 -35.33
N PHE A 358 -4.29 24.85 -36.41
CA PHE A 358 -4.69 26.23 -36.61
C PHE A 358 -6.23 26.42 -36.80
N ARG A 359 -7.00 25.32 -36.92
CA ARG A 359 -8.49 25.34 -36.92
C ARG A 359 -9.06 25.02 -35.53
N GLY A 360 -8.23 24.88 -34.51
CA GLY A 360 -8.67 24.59 -33.16
C GLY A 360 -9.10 23.13 -32.92
N THR A 361 -8.90 22.23 -33.90
CA THR A 361 -9.17 20.80 -33.71
C THR A 361 -7.92 20.07 -33.18
N PHE A 362 -8.08 18.91 -32.55
CA PHE A 362 -6.93 18.15 -32.01
C PHE A 362 -5.95 17.73 -33.11
N GLY A 363 -4.67 17.90 -32.82
CA GLY A 363 -3.59 17.39 -33.66
C GLY A 363 -3.40 15.88 -33.48
N GLY A 364 -3.00 15.21 -34.58
CA GLY A 364 -2.61 13.81 -34.58
C GLY A 364 -1.87 13.47 -35.86
N THR A 365 -1.01 12.45 -35.84
CA THR A 365 -0.36 11.89 -37.03
C THR A 365 -0.70 10.40 -37.16
N ARG A 366 -0.31 9.79 -38.27
CA ARG A 366 -0.54 8.36 -38.47
C ARG A 366 0.23 7.52 -37.43
N GLU A 367 1.41 8.00 -37.05
CA GLU A 367 2.30 7.38 -36.07
C GLU A 367 1.82 7.66 -34.64
N TYR A 368 1.25 8.84 -34.39
CA TYR A 368 0.73 9.29 -33.10
C TYR A 368 -0.71 9.81 -33.27
N PRO A 369 -1.69 8.89 -33.47
CA PRO A 369 -3.08 9.28 -33.72
C PRO A 369 -3.76 9.87 -32.47
N ASN A 370 -3.25 9.54 -31.30
CA ASN A 370 -3.80 9.95 -29.99
C ASN A 370 -2.78 10.85 -29.29
N SER A 371 -3.14 12.11 -29.06
CA SER A 371 -2.30 13.00 -28.26
C SER A 371 -2.68 12.92 -26.78
N PRO A 372 -1.70 13.04 -25.86
CA PRO A 372 -2.00 13.01 -24.42
C PRO A 372 -3.05 14.04 -23.97
N TYR A 373 -3.06 15.23 -24.59
CA TYR A 373 -4.05 16.28 -24.27
C TYR A 373 -5.44 15.88 -24.72
N ALA A 374 -5.59 15.45 -25.98
CA ALA A 374 -6.90 15.05 -26.50
C ALA A 374 -7.48 13.84 -25.72
N GLU A 375 -6.62 12.92 -25.29
CA GLU A 375 -7.04 11.81 -24.44
C GLU A 375 -7.51 12.27 -23.05
N ALA A 376 -6.92 13.32 -22.52
CA ALA A 376 -7.33 13.86 -21.22
C ALA A 376 -8.68 14.62 -21.27
N VAL A 377 -8.92 15.37 -22.36
CA VAL A 377 -10.09 16.27 -22.43
C VAL A 377 -11.16 15.84 -23.42
N GLY A 378 -10.80 15.09 -24.47
CA GLY A 378 -11.69 14.76 -25.61
C GLY A 378 -12.46 13.44 -25.46
N THR A 379 -12.08 12.56 -24.53
CA THR A 379 -12.60 11.19 -24.46
C THR A 379 -13.82 10.99 -23.57
N GLY A 380 -14.41 12.07 -23.04
CA GLY A 380 -15.52 11.96 -22.09
C GLY A 380 -15.04 11.56 -20.69
N TYR A 381 -15.86 10.81 -19.96
CA TYR A 381 -15.51 10.40 -18.58
C TYR A 381 -16.02 9.01 -18.22
N ILE A 382 -15.39 8.44 -17.20
CA ILE A 382 -15.82 7.24 -16.49
C ILE A 382 -16.03 7.62 -15.04
N LYS A 383 -17.18 7.23 -14.46
CA LYS A 383 -17.46 7.40 -13.03
C LYS A 383 -17.67 6.04 -12.38
N ASN A 384 -16.90 5.76 -11.34
CA ASN A 384 -17.12 4.62 -10.45
C ASN A 384 -17.77 5.12 -9.16
N ASN A 385 -18.89 4.51 -8.78
CA ASN A 385 -19.59 4.73 -7.51
C ASN A 385 -19.51 3.45 -6.68
N LEU A 386 -18.86 3.54 -5.51
CA LEU A 386 -18.76 2.46 -4.54
C LEU A 386 -19.63 2.77 -3.33
N GLN A 387 -20.41 1.78 -2.90
CA GLN A 387 -21.18 1.81 -1.67
C GLN A 387 -20.83 0.56 -0.85
N ALA A 388 -20.45 0.78 0.40
CA ALA A 388 -20.07 -0.28 1.31
C ALA A 388 -20.63 -0.02 2.70
N ALA A 389 -21.03 -1.08 3.39
CA ALA A 389 -21.48 -1.01 4.77
C ALA A 389 -20.89 -2.16 5.56
N ALA A 390 -20.68 -1.96 6.86
CA ALA A 390 -20.36 -3.04 7.77
C ALA A 390 -21.13 -2.85 9.08
N VAL A 391 -21.69 -3.95 9.58
CA VAL A 391 -22.40 -4.01 10.85
C VAL A 391 -21.77 -5.11 11.69
N ASN A 392 -21.26 -4.76 12.88
CA ASN A 392 -20.75 -5.71 13.85
C ASN A 392 -21.58 -5.62 15.12
N VAL A 393 -22.09 -6.76 15.57
CA VAL A 393 -22.85 -6.89 16.82
C VAL A 393 -22.12 -7.86 17.73
N GLY A 394 -21.71 -7.41 18.89
CA GLY A 394 -21.02 -8.20 19.89
C GLY A 394 -21.82 -8.25 21.20
N LEU A 395 -21.87 -9.41 21.82
CA LEU A 395 -22.45 -9.61 23.16
C LEU A 395 -21.41 -10.29 24.03
N THR A 396 -21.16 -9.74 25.22
CA THR A 396 -20.23 -10.34 26.19
C THR A 396 -20.95 -10.50 27.52
N GLN A 397 -21.07 -11.76 28.00
CA GLN A 397 -21.64 -12.11 29.29
C GLN A 397 -20.52 -12.58 30.23
N LYS A 398 -20.36 -11.91 31.36
CA LYS A 398 -19.51 -12.38 32.45
C LYS A 398 -20.26 -13.44 33.25
N LEU A 399 -19.60 -14.55 33.52
CA LEU A 399 -20.16 -15.68 34.26
C LEU A 399 -19.55 -15.83 35.66
N GLY A 400 -19.06 -14.74 36.21
CA GLY A 400 -18.39 -14.71 37.53
C GLY A 400 -19.20 -15.34 38.67
N ASN A 401 -20.51 -15.42 38.55
CA ASN A 401 -21.40 -16.11 39.53
C ASN A 401 -21.24 -17.65 39.48
N LEU A 402 -20.78 -18.21 38.34
CA LEU A 402 -20.55 -19.64 38.18
C LEU A 402 -19.09 -20.00 38.43
N ILE A 403 -18.19 -19.29 37.76
CA ILE A 403 -16.73 -19.44 37.88
C ILE A 403 -16.14 -18.03 37.85
N GLU A 404 -15.45 -17.63 38.88
CA GLU A 404 -14.80 -16.32 38.97
C GLU A 404 -13.85 -16.09 37.80
N GLY A 405 -14.00 -14.94 37.10
CA GLY A 405 -13.18 -14.56 35.94
C GLY A 405 -13.63 -15.18 34.61
N SER A 406 -14.70 -16.00 34.57
CA SER A 406 -15.20 -16.59 33.33
C SER A 406 -16.16 -15.65 32.58
N TRP A 407 -16.15 -15.80 31.26
CA TRP A 407 -17.00 -15.04 30.35
C TRP A 407 -17.30 -15.81 29.07
N VAL A 408 -18.37 -15.41 28.37
CA VAL A 408 -18.72 -15.86 27.03
C VAL A 408 -18.95 -14.64 26.14
N LYS A 409 -18.49 -14.67 24.91
CA LYS A 409 -18.67 -13.62 23.90
C LYS A 409 -19.17 -14.21 22.59
N ALA A 410 -20.15 -13.55 21.97
CA ALA A 410 -20.58 -13.79 20.60
C ALA A 410 -20.37 -12.53 19.77
N LEU A 411 -19.90 -12.68 18.53
CA LEU A 411 -19.71 -11.60 17.56
C LEU A 411 -20.28 -12.02 16.21
N LEU A 412 -21.13 -11.16 15.66
CA LEU A 412 -21.64 -11.26 14.28
C LEU A 412 -21.16 -10.04 13.50
N SER A 413 -20.59 -10.23 12.32
CA SER A 413 -20.28 -9.17 11.37
C SER A 413 -20.86 -9.48 9.99
N TYR A 414 -21.53 -8.50 9.39
CA TYR A 414 -21.98 -8.57 8.01
C TYR A 414 -21.49 -7.34 7.23
N SER A 415 -20.87 -7.57 6.07
CA SER A 415 -20.21 -6.51 5.31
C SER A 415 -20.46 -6.66 3.80
N PRO A 416 -21.53 -6.03 3.26
CA PRO A 416 -21.79 -5.95 1.82
C PRO A 416 -21.07 -4.76 1.19
N SER A 417 -20.63 -4.89 -0.08
CA SER A 417 -20.28 -3.78 -0.95
C SER A 417 -20.75 -3.98 -2.38
N TYR A 418 -20.95 -2.86 -3.04
CA TYR A 418 -21.38 -2.76 -4.42
C TYR A 418 -20.66 -1.64 -5.13
N GLU A 419 -20.05 -1.92 -6.26
CA GLU A 419 -19.41 -0.94 -7.12
C GLU A 419 -20.05 -0.92 -8.50
N GLN A 420 -20.46 0.26 -8.92
CA GLN A 420 -21.06 0.55 -10.21
C GLN A 420 -20.14 1.44 -11.02
N ARG A 421 -20.02 1.14 -12.32
CA ARG A 421 -19.31 1.97 -13.27
C ARG A 421 -20.29 2.58 -14.28
N ILE A 422 -20.28 3.88 -14.39
CA ILE A 422 -20.98 4.66 -15.41
C ILE A 422 -19.95 5.04 -16.47
N ASN A 423 -20.12 4.55 -17.68
CA ASN A 423 -19.23 4.84 -18.79
C ASN A 423 -19.87 5.84 -19.74
N ARG A 424 -19.17 6.95 -19.95
CA ARG A 424 -19.48 8.05 -20.87
C ARG A 424 -18.27 8.39 -21.73
N SER A 425 -17.45 7.39 -22.04
CA SER A 425 -16.29 7.57 -22.91
C SER A 425 -16.73 7.74 -24.37
N LYS A 426 -15.98 8.50 -25.13
CA LYS A 426 -16.21 8.75 -26.56
C LYS A 426 -14.85 8.89 -27.25
N ASN A 427 -14.84 8.76 -28.57
CA ASN A 427 -13.71 9.13 -29.40
C ASN A 427 -13.84 10.58 -29.85
N TYR A 428 -12.75 11.16 -30.32
CA TYR A 428 -12.66 12.53 -30.82
C TYR A 428 -12.07 12.55 -32.22
N ASN A 429 -12.25 13.66 -32.95
CA ASN A 429 -11.58 13.88 -34.22
C ASN A 429 -10.18 14.41 -33.99
N ALA A 430 -9.16 13.79 -34.59
CA ALA A 430 -7.82 14.32 -34.70
C ALA A 430 -7.39 14.40 -36.19
N TYR A 431 -6.59 15.40 -36.51
CA TYR A 431 -6.22 15.72 -37.87
C TYR A 431 -4.71 15.95 -38.00
N ASN A 432 -4.14 15.38 -39.08
CA ASN A 432 -2.77 15.67 -39.47
C ASN A 432 -2.79 16.74 -40.55
N TYR A 433 -1.96 17.77 -40.40
CA TYR A 433 -1.72 18.78 -41.44
C TYR A 433 -0.39 18.45 -42.15
N PRO A 434 -0.40 18.36 -43.50
CA PRO A 434 0.82 18.07 -44.23
C PRO A 434 1.82 19.22 -44.10
N VAL A 435 3.10 18.88 -44.11
CA VAL A 435 4.25 19.81 -44.08
C VAL A 435 4.23 20.85 -45.19
N THR A 436 3.51 20.57 -46.31
CA THR A 436 3.33 21.47 -47.44
C THR A 436 2.44 22.68 -47.14
N GLY A 437 1.81 22.75 -45.96
CA GLY A 437 0.93 23.85 -45.60
C GLY A 437 -0.42 23.87 -46.37
N ASP A 438 -0.70 22.86 -47.21
CA ASP A 438 -1.98 22.76 -47.89
C ASP A 438 -3.12 22.42 -46.92
N THR A 439 -3.86 23.46 -46.56
CA THR A 439 -4.98 23.38 -45.64
C THR A 439 -6.18 22.60 -46.17
N ASN A 440 -6.18 22.26 -47.49
CA ASN A 440 -7.25 21.47 -48.10
C ASN A 440 -6.96 19.96 -48.05
N ASN A 441 -5.74 19.55 -47.75
CA ASN A 441 -5.31 18.15 -47.73
C ASN A 441 -5.08 17.65 -46.29
N VAL A 442 -6.09 17.81 -45.45
CA VAL A 442 -6.07 17.43 -44.05
C VAL A 442 -6.41 15.95 -43.91
N LEU A 443 -5.48 15.17 -43.43
CA LEU A 443 -5.72 13.75 -43.13
C LEU A 443 -6.40 13.58 -41.77
N ARG A 444 -7.60 13.07 -41.78
CA ARG A 444 -8.28 12.66 -40.58
C ARG A 444 -7.69 11.33 -40.07
N VAL A 445 -7.16 11.32 -38.83
CA VAL A 445 -6.49 10.16 -38.23
C VAL A 445 -7.32 9.44 -37.18
N SER A 446 -8.35 10.10 -36.66
CA SER A 446 -9.34 9.48 -35.74
C SER A 446 -10.73 10.04 -35.99
N THR A 447 -11.76 9.32 -35.58
CA THR A 447 -13.15 9.68 -35.78
C THR A 447 -13.89 9.81 -34.44
N ILE A 448 -14.77 10.82 -34.36
CA ILE A 448 -15.71 10.93 -33.25
C ILE A 448 -16.66 9.72 -33.22
N SER A 449 -16.93 9.19 -32.03
CA SER A 449 -18.01 8.23 -31.81
C SER A 449 -19.10 8.86 -30.95
N GLU A 450 -20.29 8.30 -31.04
CA GLU A 450 -21.34 8.65 -30.09
C GLU A 450 -20.92 8.26 -28.67
N GLN A 451 -21.26 9.10 -27.71
CA GLN A 451 -20.97 8.84 -26.31
C GLN A 451 -21.93 7.76 -25.78
N PRO A 452 -21.45 6.57 -25.39
CA PRO A 452 -22.31 5.53 -24.85
C PRO A 452 -22.92 5.96 -23.52
N ASN A 453 -24.14 5.49 -23.28
CA ASN A 453 -24.81 5.65 -22.01
C ASN A 453 -24.89 4.27 -21.32
N SER A 454 -23.75 3.74 -20.91
CA SER A 454 -23.69 2.41 -20.29
C SER A 454 -23.41 2.48 -18.79
N THR A 455 -24.03 1.57 -18.09
CA THR A 455 -23.83 1.36 -16.66
C THR A 455 -23.60 -0.12 -16.41
N THR A 456 -22.52 -0.44 -15.74
CA THR A 456 -22.14 -1.81 -15.45
C THR A 456 -21.81 -1.99 -13.97
N VAL A 457 -22.09 -3.17 -13.45
CA VAL A 457 -21.63 -3.58 -12.12
C VAL A 457 -20.18 -4.00 -12.24
N GLN A 458 -19.30 -3.33 -11.51
CA GLN A 458 -17.88 -3.64 -11.47
C GLN A 458 -17.55 -4.67 -10.40
N GLY A 459 -18.23 -4.59 -9.26
CA GLY A 459 -17.94 -5.48 -8.17
C GLY A 459 -19.08 -5.61 -7.18
N ARG A 460 -19.26 -6.81 -6.67
CA ARG A 460 -20.05 -7.12 -5.49
C ARG A 460 -19.19 -7.94 -4.55
N PHE A 461 -19.27 -7.61 -3.29
CA PHE A 461 -18.61 -8.39 -2.25
C PHE A 461 -19.54 -8.47 -1.05
N GLN A 462 -19.56 -9.62 -0.41
CA GLN A 462 -20.24 -9.80 0.87
C GLN A 462 -19.39 -10.70 1.76
N GLN A 463 -19.38 -10.40 3.04
CA GLN A 463 -18.74 -11.21 4.05
C GLN A 463 -19.65 -11.35 5.27
N THR A 464 -19.78 -12.56 5.78
CA THR A 464 -20.43 -12.88 7.06
C THR A 464 -19.41 -13.55 7.97
N TYR A 465 -19.13 -12.95 9.11
CA TYR A 465 -18.23 -13.48 10.12
C TYR A 465 -19.00 -13.73 11.42
N LEU A 466 -18.84 -14.95 11.94
CA LEU A 466 -19.41 -15.39 13.21
C LEU A 466 -18.28 -15.84 14.13
N GLU A 467 -18.34 -15.44 15.40
CA GLU A 467 -17.40 -15.86 16.44
C GLU A 467 -18.19 -16.17 17.72
N LEU A 468 -17.88 -17.30 18.30
CA LEU A 468 -18.30 -17.65 19.65
C LEU A 468 -17.05 -18.00 20.44
N SER A 469 -16.83 -17.28 21.53
CA SER A 469 -15.66 -17.47 22.37
C SER A 469 -16.05 -17.55 23.85
N THR A 470 -15.27 -18.29 24.60
CA THR A 470 -15.36 -18.36 26.08
C THR A 470 -13.95 -18.27 26.65
N GLY A 471 -13.85 -17.65 27.80
CA GLY A 471 -12.56 -17.46 28.45
C GLY A 471 -12.66 -17.48 29.96
N LEU A 472 -11.51 -17.63 30.56
CA LEU A 472 -11.29 -17.61 32.00
C LEU A 472 -10.03 -16.78 32.28
N ASP A 473 -10.18 -15.72 33.07
CA ASP A 473 -9.07 -14.89 33.58
C ASP A 473 -9.07 -14.96 35.10
N ARG A 474 -8.07 -15.57 35.70
CA ARG A 474 -8.00 -15.76 37.13
C ARG A 474 -6.61 -15.47 37.69
N SER A 475 -6.60 -14.72 38.77
CA SER A 475 -5.39 -14.41 39.55
C SER A 475 -5.53 -14.95 40.96
N TRP A 476 -4.50 -15.69 41.43
CA TRP A 476 -4.47 -16.18 42.82
C TRP A 476 -3.04 -16.12 43.37
N LYS A 477 -2.85 -15.45 44.49
CA LYS A 477 -1.52 -15.18 45.05
C LYS A 477 -0.60 -14.55 43.99
N ASN A 478 0.47 -15.25 43.61
CA ASN A 478 1.47 -14.83 42.66
C ASN A 478 1.25 -15.43 41.26
N ASN A 479 0.09 -16.05 41.00
CA ASN A 479 -0.19 -16.74 39.77
C ASN A 479 -1.31 -16.06 39.02
N ASP A 480 -1.10 -15.88 37.72
CA ASP A 480 -2.14 -15.40 36.81
C ASP A 480 -2.32 -16.43 35.69
N PHE A 481 -3.55 -16.82 35.47
CA PHE A 481 -3.93 -17.77 34.43
C PHE A 481 -5.00 -17.14 33.53
N SER A 482 -4.82 -17.29 32.20
CA SER A 482 -5.80 -16.90 31.21
C SER A 482 -5.97 -18.03 30.19
N ALA A 483 -7.20 -18.36 29.90
CA ALA A 483 -7.57 -19.34 28.89
C ALA A 483 -8.65 -18.77 27.98
N ILE A 484 -8.57 -19.01 26.70
CA ILE A 484 -9.63 -18.71 25.74
C ILE A 484 -9.81 -19.87 24.76
N VAL A 485 -11.05 -20.20 24.47
CA VAL A 485 -11.45 -21.10 23.40
C VAL A 485 -12.40 -20.33 22.49
N LEU A 486 -12.21 -20.47 21.18
CA LEU A 486 -12.92 -19.71 20.17
C LEU A 486 -13.34 -20.64 19.04
N ALA A 487 -14.59 -20.53 18.59
CA ALA A 487 -15.06 -21.07 17.33
C ALA A 487 -15.36 -19.91 16.37
N SER A 488 -14.90 -20.00 15.13
CA SER A 488 -15.13 -18.96 14.11
C SER A 488 -15.63 -19.56 12.80
N TYR A 489 -16.48 -18.81 12.12
CA TYR A 489 -16.97 -19.07 10.77
C TYR A 489 -16.93 -17.78 9.96
N ASP A 490 -16.24 -17.78 8.83
CA ASP A 490 -16.07 -16.66 7.94
C ASP A 490 -16.41 -17.07 6.52
N ASN A 491 -17.46 -16.49 5.96
CA ASN A 491 -17.96 -16.78 4.62
C ASN A 491 -17.93 -15.50 3.78
N SER A 492 -17.14 -15.51 2.73
CA SER A 492 -17.04 -14.40 1.79
C SER A 492 -17.33 -14.81 0.36
N GLN A 493 -17.91 -13.90 -0.40
CA GLN A 493 -18.18 -14.05 -1.82
C GLN A 493 -17.87 -12.77 -2.57
N SER A 494 -17.11 -12.90 -3.66
CA SER A 494 -16.81 -11.79 -4.57
C SER A 494 -17.47 -12.05 -5.93
N ASN A 495 -18.26 -11.09 -6.41
CA ASN A 495 -18.98 -11.20 -7.66
C ASN A 495 -19.83 -12.50 -7.75
N ASN A 496 -19.71 -13.22 -8.85
CA ASN A 496 -20.40 -14.51 -9.08
C ASN A 496 -19.50 -15.72 -8.78
N THR A 497 -18.46 -15.54 -7.96
CA THR A 497 -17.58 -16.64 -7.58
C THR A 497 -18.23 -17.55 -6.54
N LEU A 498 -17.70 -18.76 -6.38
CA LEU A 498 -18.07 -19.63 -5.28
C LEU A 498 -17.64 -19.03 -3.94
N ASN A 499 -18.41 -19.25 -2.91
CA ASN A 499 -18.10 -18.79 -1.56
C ASN A 499 -16.75 -19.33 -1.10
N GLU A 500 -16.03 -18.49 -0.38
CA GLU A 500 -14.83 -18.88 0.36
C GLU A 500 -15.19 -18.97 1.85
N ILE A 501 -14.97 -20.12 2.43
CA ILE A 501 -15.34 -20.39 3.81
C ILE A 501 -14.10 -20.77 4.60
N TYR A 502 -13.81 -20.00 5.65
CA TYR A 502 -12.87 -20.35 6.71
C TYR A 502 -13.64 -20.68 7.98
N GLN A 503 -13.30 -21.78 8.60
CA GLN A 503 -13.91 -22.19 9.86
C GLN A 503 -12.90 -22.90 10.74
N GLY A 504 -13.06 -22.79 12.05
CA GLY A 504 -12.13 -23.44 12.95
C GLY A 504 -12.41 -23.22 14.42
N ILE A 505 -11.68 -23.98 15.23
CA ILE A 505 -11.62 -23.84 16.68
C ILE A 505 -10.19 -23.49 17.06
N SER A 506 -10.04 -22.48 17.90
CA SER A 506 -8.75 -21.99 18.35
C SER A 506 -8.72 -21.86 19.87
N THR A 507 -7.54 -22.04 20.45
CA THR A 507 -7.35 -21.92 21.90
C THR A 507 -6.04 -21.21 22.21
N ARG A 508 -6.01 -20.48 23.32
CA ARG A 508 -4.81 -19.91 23.91
C ARG A 508 -4.86 -20.08 25.42
N LEU A 509 -3.77 -20.56 25.96
CA LEU A 509 -3.53 -20.73 27.40
C LEU A 509 -2.31 -19.90 27.78
N SER A 510 -2.43 -19.04 28.76
CA SER A 510 -1.34 -18.18 29.26
C SER A 510 -1.26 -18.32 30.78
N TYR A 511 -0.05 -18.53 31.27
CA TYR A 511 0.24 -18.64 32.67
C TYR A 511 1.44 -17.75 33.04
N SER A 512 1.29 -16.98 34.10
CA SER A 512 2.32 -16.10 34.65
C SER A 512 2.56 -16.47 36.12
N PHE A 513 3.80 -16.77 36.43
CA PHE A 513 4.27 -17.05 37.79
C PHE A 513 5.04 -15.84 38.34
N ASP A 514 4.55 -15.25 39.40
CA ASP A 514 5.14 -14.16 40.18
C ASP A 514 5.55 -12.97 39.29
N LYS A 515 4.88 -12.79 38.14
CA LYS A 515 5.26 -11.82 37.08
C LYS A 515 6.73 -11.96 36.62
N ARG A 516 7.41 -13.06 36.97
CA ARG A 516 8.77 -13.36 36.56
C ARG A 516 8.81 -14.22 35.29
N PHE A 517 8.08 -15.32 35.30
CA PHE A 517 8.04 -16.27 34.20
C PHE A 517 6.64 -16.30 33.60
N ASN A 518 6.56 -16.21 32.29
CA ASN A 518 5.32 -16.34 31.55
C ASN A 518 5.48 -17.45 30.51
N ILE A 519 4.46 -18.30 30.39
CA ILE A 519 4.38 -19.36 29.39
C ILE A 519 3.05 -19.19 28.66
N GLU A 520 3.08 -19.32 27.37
CA GLU A 520 1.90 -19.28 26.53
C GLU A 520 1.91 -20.45 25.55
N ALA A 521 0.77 -21.13 25.43
CA ALA A 521 0.51 -22.14 24.41
C ALA A 521 -0.77 -21.74 23.66
N ALA A 522 -0.74 -21.82 22.35
CA ALA A 522 -1.90 -21.53 21.51
C ALA A 522 -1.98 -22.51 20.35
N GLY A 523 -3.16 -22.71 19.81
CA GLY A 523 -3.32 -23.55 18.65
C GLY A 523 -4.66 -23.35 17.97
N ALA A 524 -4.74 -23.76 16.71
CA ALA A 524 -5.96 -23.73 15.93
C ALA A 524 -6.10 -25.01 15.10
N TYR A 525 -7.30 -25.58 15.07
CA TYR A 525 -7.72 -26.54 14.06
C TYR A 525 -8.68 -25.83 13.12
N SER A 526 -8.26 -25.62 11.87
CA SER A 526 -9.00 -24.78 10.93
C SER A 526 -9.07 -25.38 9.54
N ALA A 527 -10.18 -25.12 8.84
CA ALA A 527 -10.49 -25.63 7.52
C ALA A 527 -10.83 -24.52 6.54
N ASN A 528 -10.60 -24.78 5.23
CA ASN A 528 -11.00 -23.94 4.11
C ASN A 528 -11.58 -24.80 2.99
N ASN A 529 -12.72 -24.41 2.43
CA ASN A 529 -13.42 -25.14 1.37
C ASN A 529 -12.76 -25.06 -0.01
N ARG A 530 -11.71 -24.28 -0.19
CA ARG A 530 -10.92 -24.21 -1.45
C ARG A 530 -10.03 -25.43 -1.67
N PHE A 531 -9.93 -26.34 -0.69
CA PHE A 531 -9.19 -27.59 -0.77
C PHE A 531 -10.11 -28.79 -1.02
N ALA A 532 -9.56 -29.86 -1.59
CA ALA A 532 -10.29 -31.10 -1.78
C ALA A 532 -10.74 -31.71 -0.45
N PRO A 533 -11.88 -32.45 -0.43
CA PRO A 533 -12.27 -33.22 0.76
C PRO A 533 -11.12 -34.10 1.27
N GLY A 534 -10.85 -34.03 2.56
CA GLY A 534 -9.71 -34.67 3.21
C GLY A 534 -8.48 -33.78 3.41
N ASN A 535 -8.29 -32.73 2.60
CA ASN A 535 -7.18 -31.77 2.69
C ASN A 535 -7.62 -30.38 3.18
N GLN A 536 -8.87 -30.22 3.60
CA GLN A 536 -9.45 -28.92 3.97
C GLN A 536 -8.97 -28.40 5.31
N ALA A 537 -8.65 -29.30 6.25
CA ALA A 537 -8.34 -28.96 7.63
C ALA A 537 -6.92 -29.35 8.02
N ASP A 538 -6.30 -28.54 8.89
CA ASP A 538 -4.98 -28.83 9.49
C ASP A 538 -4.90 -28.21 10.90
N PHE A 539 -3.94 -28.72 11.70
CA PHE A 539 -3.67 -28.24 13.05
C PHE A 539 -2.40 -27.40 13.11
N TYR A 540 -2.52 -26.25 13.77
CA TYR A 540 -1.48 -25.23 13.88
C TYR A 540 -1.16 -24.98 15.36
N PRO A 541 -0.11 -25.61 15.94
CA PRO A 541 0.34 -25.36 17.30
C PRO A 541 1.37 -24.25 17.40
N GLY A 542 1.37 -23.58 18.56
CA GLY A 542 2.41 -22.60 18.93
C GLY A 542 2.62 -22.57 20.43
N ALA A 543 3.84 -22.26 20.83
CA ALA A 543 4.20 -22.08 22.23
C ALA A 543 5.30 -21.02 22.38
N GLY A 544 5.40 -20.46 23.58
CA GLY A 544 6.45 -19.50 23.89
C GLY A 544 6.57 -19.27 25.39
N ALA A 545 7.68 -18.63 25.76
CA ALA A 545 7.96 -18.25 27.12
C ALA A 545 8.62 -16.87 27.19
N SER A 546 8.43 -16.18 28.29
CA SER A 546 9.19 -14.98 28.59
C SER A 546 9.66 -14.96 30.05
N TRP A 547 10.80 -14.30 30.25
CA TRP A 547 11.43 -14.13 31.54
C TRP A 547 11.64 -12.64 31.80
N ASN A 548 10.95 -12.13 32.82
CA ASN A 548 11.05 -10.76 33.32
C ASN A 548 12.21 -10.65 34.31
N LEU A 549 13.43 -10.55 33.84
CA LEU A 549 14.65 -10.49 34.62
C LEU A 549 14.65 -9.32 35.62
N HIS A 550 13.98 -8.21 35.28
CA HIS A 550 13.89 -7.05 36.17
C HIS A 550 13.11 -7.31 37.47
N ASN A 551 12.32 -8.39 37.54
CA ASN A 551 11.58 -8.81 38.73
C ASN A 551 12.38 -9.81 39.58
N GLU A 552 13.59 -10.20 39.19
CA GLU A 552 14.45 -11.09 39.96
C GLU A 552 15.12 -10.35 41.13
N SER A 553 15.40 -11.09 42.19
CA SER A 553 15.98 -10.53 43.41
C SER A 553 17.36 -9.86 43.17
N PHE A 554 18.14 -10.38 42.24
CA PHE A 554 19.46 -9.81 41.89
C PHE A 554 19.37 -8.47 41.11
N MET A 555 18.18 -8.15 40.57
CA MET A 555 17.93 -6.89 39.88
C MET A 555 17.22 -5.85 40.79
N GLN A 556 16.76 -6.27 41.98
CA GLN A 556 16.12 -5.39 42.95
C GLN A 556 17.10 -4.29 43.37
N GLY A 557 16.64 -3.03 43.32
CA GLY A 557 17.50 -1.86 43.62
C GLY A 557 18.19 -1.25 42.40
N ASN A 558 18.13 -1.82 41.21
CA ASN A 558 18.62 -1.20 40.01
C ASN A 558 17.72 -0.02 39.61
N LYS A 559 18.19 1.19 39.82
CA LYS A 559 17.44 2.42 39.52
C LYS A 559 17.51 2.83 38.05
N PHE A 560 18.44 2.27 37.29
CA PHE A 560 18.63 2.62 35.88
C PHE A 560 17.77 1.77 34.97
N LEU A 561 17.79 0.43 35.12
CA LEU A 561 16.99 -0.50 34.32
C LEU A 561 15.62 -0.70 34.98
N ASN A 562 14.56 -0.30 34.27
CA ASN A 562 13.18 -0.43 34.71
C ASN A 562 12.50 -1.66 34.16
N GLU A 563 12.98 -2.17 33.03
CA GLU A 563 12.54 -3.41 32.41
C GLU A 563 13.72 -4.08 31.72
N LEU A 564 13.81 -5.37 31.90
CA LEU A 564 14.67 -6.30 31.18
C LEU A 564 13.89 -7.59 31.02
N LYS A 565 13.51 -7.93 29.79
CA LYS A 565 12.68 -9.08 29.49
C LYS A 565 13.22 -9.82 28.28
N LEU A 566 13.34 -11.14 28.42
CA LEU A 566 13.65 -12.05 27.31
C LEU A 566 12.37 -12.76 26.88
N ARG A 567 12.19 -12.96 25.58
CA ARG A 567 11.04 -13.66 25.00
C ARG A 567 11.50 -14.64 23.92
N ALA A 568 10.87 -15.83 23.88
CA ALA A 568 11.07 -16.78 22.81
C ALA A 568 9.73 -17.41 22.43
N SER A 569 9.48 -17.57 21.13
CA SER A 569 8.27 -18.23 20.63
C SER A 569 8.57 -19.10 19.39
N TYR A 570 7.77 -20.15 19.24
CA TYR A 570 7.80 -21.03 18.08
C TYR A 570 6.39 -21.48 17.74
N ALA A 571 6.05 -21.46 16.43
CA ALA A 571 4.75 -21.93 15.96
C ALA A 571 4.81 -22.49 14.54
N LYS A 572 3.92 -23.44 14.24
CA LYS A 572 3.51 -23.85 12.91
C LYS A 572 2.33 -22.99 12.50
N VAL A 573 2.38 -22.35 11.35
CA VAL A 573 1.37 -21.45 10.81
C VAL A 573 1.03 -21.81 9.36
N GLY A 574 -0.15 -21.40 8.88
CA GLY A 574 -0.65 -21.75 7.55
C GLY A 574 -1.11 -20.56 6.72
N ASN A 575 -1.11 -20.75 5.39
CA ASN A 575 -1.71 -19.85 4.41
C ASN A 575 -2.57 -20.67 3.42
N ALA A 576 -3.88 -20.51 3.51
CA ALA A 576 -4.85 -21.23 2.66
C ALA A 576 -5.28 -20.44 1.41
N ASP A 577 -4.72 -19.24 1.18
CA ASP A 577 -5.14 -18.33 0.10
C ASP A 577 -4.53 -18.60 -1.30
N PRO A 578 -3.57 -19.47 -1.56
CA PRO A 578 -3.03 -19.61 -2.91
C PRO A 578 -4.02 -20.27 -3.87
N GLY A 579 -4.79 -19.46 -4.56
CA GLY A 579 -5.58 -19.85 -5.72
C GLY A 579 -6.99 -20.36 -5.45
N TYR A 580 -7.81 -20.20 -6.47
CA TYR A 580 -9.25 -20.47 -6.45
C TYR A 580 -9.56 -21.90 -6.89
N TYR A 581 -9.97 -22.78 -5.99
CA TYR A 581 -10.41 -24.17 -6.25
C TYR A 581 -9.50 -24.98 -7.20
N LEU A 582 -8.17 -24.86 -7.06
CA LEU A 582 -7.19 -25.50 -7.94
C LEU A 582 -7.24 -27.03 -7.97
N TRP A 583 -8.03 -27.66 -7.09
CA TRP A 583 -8.26 -29.09 -7.09
C TRP A 583 -9.36 -29.53 -8.08
N ARG A 584 -10.08 -28.55 -8.68
CA ARG A 584 -11.11 -28.81 -9.70
C ARG A 584 -10.55 -28.48 -11.06
N GLN A 585 -10.86 -29.31 -12.06
CA GLN A 585 -10.56 -29.02 -13.45
C GLN A 585 -11.39 -27.84 -13.91
N THR A 586 -10.72 -26.82 -14.46
CA THR A 586 -11.37 -25.63 -15.02
C THR A 586 -11.36 -25.68 -16.55
N TYR A 587 -12.39 -25.09 -17.14
CA TYR A 587 -12.54 -24.88 -18.56
C TYR A 587 -12.82 -23.40 -18.80
N ALA A 588 -12.23 -22.82 -19.84
CA ALA A 588 -12.43 -21.42 -20.21
C ALA A 588 -12.71 -21.32 -21.72
N SER A 589 -13.17 -20.17 -22.14
CA SER A 589 -13.25 -19.88 -23.58
C SER A 589 -11.85 -19.97 -24.20
N GLY A 590 -11.69 -20.83 -25.18
CA GLY A 590 -10.46 -20.98 -25.95
C GLY A 590 -10.42 -20.06 -27.16
N SER A 591 -9.34 -20.16 -27.96
CA SER A 591 -9.23 -19.46 -29.22
C SER A 591 -10.35 -19.87 -30.16
N ALA A 592 -10.89 -18.93 -30.93
CA ALA A 592 -11.88 -19.26 -31.93
C ALA A 592 -11.30 -20.24 -32.98
N TYR A 593 -12.06 -21.27 -33.30
CA TYR A 593 -11.74 -22.18 -34.37
C TYR A 593 -12.40 -21.70 -35.67
N ILE A 594 -11.67 -21.59 -36.71
CA ILE A 594 -12.15 -21.06 -37.98
C ILE A 594 -12.67 -22.20 -38.85
N PHE A 595 -13.94 -22.13 -39.22
CA PHE A 595 -14.58 -23.09 -40.10
C PHE A 595 -14.94 -22.51 -41.48
N GLY A 596 -14.78 -23.33 -42.50
CA GLY A 596 -15.23 -23.05 -43.87
C GLY A 596 -14.48 -21.96 -44.59
N THR A 597 -14.83 -21.73 -45.85
CA THR A 597 -14.25 -20.73 -46.74
C THR A 597 -14.55 -19.28 -46.31
N ALA A 598 -15.59 -19.08 -45.52
CA ALA A 598 -15.99 -17.76 -45.00
C ALA A 598 -15.19 -17.33 -43.75
N ALA A 599 -14.22 -18.17 -43.31
CA ALA A 599 -13.37 -17.93 -42.14
C ALA A 599 -14.14 -17.50 -40.86
N THR A 600 -15.33 -18.10 -40.67
CA THR A 600 -16.17 -17.77 -39.49
C THR A 600 -15.59 -18.41 -38.26
N GLY A 601 -15.21 -17.57 -37.24
CA GLY A 601 -14.70 -18.02 -35.98
C GLY A 601 -15.83 -18.58 -35.09
N THR A 602 -15.69 -19.83 -34.61
CA THR A 602 -16.57 -20.42 -33.59
C THR A 602 -15.82 -20.51 -32.27
N SER A 603 -16.44 -20.01 -31.19
CA SER A 603 -15.85 -20.09 -29.85
C SER A 603 -15.56 -21.54 -29.45
N SER A 604 -14.37 -21.82 -28.98
CA SER A 604 -14.00 -23.11 -28.41
C SER A 604 -13.96 -23.08 -26.89
N ILE A 605 -13.93 -24.26 -26.29
CA ILE A 605 -13.66 -24.45 -24.86
C ILE A 605 -12.27 -25.07 -24.73
N ALA A 606 -11.41 -24.38 -24.01
CA ALA A 606 -10.07 -24.86 -23.68
C ALA A 606 -10.02 -25.39 -22.25
N GLN A 607 -9.31 -26.47 -22.07
CA GLN A 607 -8.98 -26.99 -20.74
C GLN A 607 -7.95 -26.06 -20.09
N GLY A 608 -8.21 -25.68 -18.82
CA GLY A 608 -7.23 -24.98 -18.00
C GLY A 608 -6.10 -25.90 -17.52
N ALA A 609 -5.23 -25.40 -16.66
CA ALA A 609 -4.21 -26.23 -16.03
C ALA A 609 -4.84 -27.47 -15.35
N LEU A 610 -4.09 -28.56 -15.32
CA LEU A 610 -4.54 -29.81 -14.71
C LEU A 610 -4.88 -29.59 -13.23
N ALA A 611 -5.96 -30.19 -12.77
CA ALA A 611 -6.38 -30.13 -11.39
C ALA A 611 -5.39 -30.88 -10.47
N ASN A 612 -5.19 -30.33 -9.25
CA ASN A 612 -4.42 -30.99 -8.20
C ASN A 612 -5.26 -31.28 -6.97
N PRO A 613 -5.88 -32.48 -6.88
CA PRO A 613 -6.68 -32.86 -5.71
C PRO A 613 -5.84 -33.07 -4.43
N ASN A 614 -4.52 -33.27 -4.55
CA ASN A 614 -3.62 -33.53 -3.43
C ASN A 614 -3.05 -32.23 -2.81
N ARG A 615 -3.51 -31.08 -3.28
CA ARG A 615 -3.07 -29.80 -2.76
C ARG A 615 -3.38 -29.65 -1.28
N VAL A 616 -2.41 -29.15 -0.51
CA VAL A 616 -2.51 -28.83 0.91
C VAL A 616 -2.22 -27.35 1.16
N VAL A 617 -2.54 -26.89 2.37
CA VAL A 617 -2.24 -25.51 2.83
C VAL A 617 -0.74 -25.29 2.85
N GLU A 618 -0.28 -24.15 2.36
CA GLU A 618 1.10 -23.70 2.54
C GLU A 618 1.40 -23.46 4.02
N LYS A 619 2.60 -23.79 4.46
CA LYS A 619 2.95 -23.77 5.89
C LYS A 619 4.26 -23.07 6.15
N ALA A 620 4.42 -22.57 7.37
CA ALA A 620 5.71 -22.07 7.85
C ALA A 620 5.95 -22.48 9.31
N LYS A 621 7.20 -22.73 9.64
CA LYS A 621 7.71 -22.83 11.00
C LYS A 621 8.35 -21.50 11.33
N LYS A 622 7.80 -20.79 12.32
CA LYS A 622 8.28 -19.47 12.73
C LYS A 622 8.90 -19.54 14.12
N PHE A 623 10.13 -19.07 14.23
CA PHE A 623 10.84 -18.85 15.48
C PHE A 623 11.06 -17.36 15.68
N ASN A 624 10.88 -16.85 16.90
CA ASN A 624 11.18 -15.49 17.30
C ASN A 624 11.91 -15.47 18.65
N LEU A 625 12.95 -14.67 18.76
CA LEU A 625 13.66 -14.37 20.00
C LEU A 625 13.65 -12.87 20.22
N GLY A 626 13.18 -12.40 21.36
CA GLY A 626 13.01 -10.99 21.66
C GLY A 626 13.68 -10.56 22.96
N LEU A 627 14.16 -9.32 22.97
CA LEU A 627 14.70 -8.61 24.14
C LEU A 627 13.99 -7.27 24.27
N ASP A 628 13.36 -7.02 25.42
CA ASP A 628 12.74 -5.75 25.75
C ASP A 628 13.49 -5.07 26.90
N LEU A 629 13.89 -3.84 26.70
CA LEU A 629 14.60 -3.00 27.63
C LEU A 629 13.85 -1.69 27.86
N ALA A 630 13.73 -1.26 29.14
CA ALA A 630 13.37 0.12 29.47
C ALA A 630 14.26 0.63 30.61
N PHE A 631 14.63 1.89 30.52
CA PHE A 631 15.57 2.49 31.44
C PHE A 631 15.25 3.96 31.74
N SER A 632 15.95 4.53 32.76
CA SER A 632 15.79 5.93 33.17
C SER A 632 14.34 6.32 33.52
N LYS A 633 13.65 5.51 34.36
CA LYS A 633 12.24 5.69 34.72
C LYS A 633 11.32 5.57 33.50
N GLN A 634 11.60 4.61 32.62
CA GLN A 634 10.89 4.33 31.36
C GLN A 634 10.96 5.48 30.33
N ARG A 635 11.88 6.43 30.47
CA ARG A 635 12.10 7.48 29.47
C ARG A 635 12.72 6.92 28.20
N GLY A 636 13.64 5.97 28.33
CA GLY A 636 14.27 5.27 27.21
C GLY A 636 13.86 3.83 27.14
N TRP A 637 13.75 3.30 25.94
CA TRP A 637 13.39 1.91 25.69
C TRP A 637 14.01 1.41 24.38
N ILE A 638 14.28 0.10 24.33
CA ILE A 638 14.79 -0.61 23.17
C ILE A 638 14.11 -1.99 23.15
N ASN A 639 13.54 -2.35 22.00
CA ASN A 639 13.07 -3.71 21.73
C ASN A 639 13.86 -4.26 20.55
N VAL A 640 14.36 -5.48 20.68
CA VAL A 640 15.09 -6.20 19.63
C VAL A 640 14.41 -7.54 19.40
N ASP A 641 14.11 -7.86 18.16
CA ASP A 641 13.57 -9.16 17.75
C ASP A 641 14.46 -9.78 16.67
N TYR A 642 14.85 -11.03 16.85
CA TYR A 642 15.37 -11.90 15.81
C TYR A 642 14.26 -12.85 15.39
N PHE A 643 14.04 -13.01 14.09
CA PHE A 643 13.05 -13.93 13.56
C PHE A 643 13.61 -14.84 12.47
N ASN A 644 13.04 -16.04 12.39
CA ASN A 644 13.29 -17.00 11.31
C ASN A 644 11.97 -17.68 10.94
N SER A 645 11.58 -17.58 9.67
CA SER A 645 10.38 -18.19 9.09
C SER A 645 10.79 -19.12 7.95
N SER A 646 10.72 -20.43 8.20
CA SER A 646 10.98 -21.46 7.19
C SER A 646 9.66 -21.91 6.60
N GLN A 647 9.41 -21.53 5.35
CA GLN A 647 8.20 -21.83 4.59
C GLN A 647 8.39 -23.13 3.80
N TYR A 648 7.39 -23.97 3.78
CA TYR A 648 7.37 -25.25 3.07
C TYR A 648 5.96 -25.57 2.56
N ASP A 649 5.84 -26.58 1.72
CA ASP A 649 4.61 -26.88 0.98
C ASP A 649 4.14 -25.67 0.13
N MET A 650 5.07 -24.81 -0.31
CA MET A 650 4.74 -23.65 -1.14
C MET A 650 4.34 -24.10 -2.53
N LEU A 651 3.28 -23.50 -3.06
CA LEU A 651 2.79 -23.77 -4.41
C LEU A 651 3.75 -23.25 -5.46
N GLN A 652 4.12 -24.13 -6.39
CA GLN A 652 4.89 -23.78 -7.59
C GLN A 652 4.59 -24.74 -8.73
N THR A 653 4.85 -24.31 -9.96
CA THR A 653 4.84 -25.17 -11.14
C THR A 653 6.11 -26.02 -11.13
N ARG A 654 6.03 -27.30 -11.55
CA ARG A 654 7.23 -28.10 -11.81
C ARG A 654 8.09 -27.49 -12.89
N GLY A 655 9.36 -27.25 -12.58
CA GLY A 655 10.33 -26.71 -13.54
C GLY A 655 10.88 -27.74 -14.52
N SER A 656 10.86 -29.02 -14.12
CA SER A 656 11.34 -30.17 -14.93
C SER A 656 10.22 -30.91 -15.65
N SER A 657 9.10 -30.24 -15.93
CA SER A 657 7.95 -30.85 -16.62
C SER A 657 8.15 -31.00 -18.12
N SER A 658 7.67 -32.11 -18.68
CA SER A 658 7.75 -32.37 -20.13
C SER A 658 6.66 -31.61 -20.89
N VAL A 659 7.03 -30.91 -21.97
CA VAL A 659 6.09 -30.27 -22.91
C VAL A 659 5.21 -31.26 -23.69
N ILE A 660 5.58 -32.54 -23.71
CA ILE A 660 4.82 -33.62 -24.39
C ILE A 660 3.40 -33.79 -23.80
N LEU A 661 3.20 -33.37 -22.55
CA LEU A 661 1.88 -33.45 -21.91
C LEU A 661 0.78 -32.66 -22.66
N GLY A 662 1.15 -31.63 -23.43
CA GLY A 662 0.21 -30.80 -24.17
C GLY A 662 -0.75 -29.97 -23.33
N SER A 663 -0.57 -29.95 -22.01
CA SER A 663 -1.35 -29.18 -21.03
C SER A 663 -0.44 -28.57 -19.97
N ALA A 664 -0.87 -27.47 -19.39
CA ALA A 664 -0.14 -26.85 -18.29
C ALA A 664 -0.16 -27.77 -17.05
N TYR A 665 1.02 -27.99 -16.47
CA TYR A 665 1.13 -28.73 -15.20
C TYR A 665 0.39 -28.03 -14.08
N PRO A 666 -0.20 -28.80 -13.13
CA PRO A 666 -0.83 -28.22 -11.97
C PRO A 666 0.20 -27.58 -11.05
N LEU A 667 -0.25 -26.63 -10.22
CA LEU A 667 0.54 -26.15 -9.10
C LEU A 667 0.63 -27.24 -8.03
N GLU A 668 1.83 -27.49 -7.53
CA GLU A 668 2.14 -28.50 -6.51
C GLU A 668 2.80 -27.89 -5.28
N ASN A 669 2.56 -28.49 -4.10
CA ASN A 669 3.13 -28.03 -2.81
C ASN A 669 4.57 -28.56 -2.60
N ILE A 670 5.51 -28.10 -3.42
CA ILE A 670 6.91 -28.59 -3.42
C ILE A 670 7.92 -27.52 -3.06
N GLY A 671 7.57 -26.23 -3.17
CA GLY A 671 8.50 -25.13 -2.91
C GLY A 671 8.87 -24.94 -1.45
N LYS A 672 10.09 -24.46 -1.19
CA LYS A 672 10.56 -24.08 0.14
C LYS A 672 11.33 -22.76 0.08
N SER A 673 11.08 -21.89 1.05
CA SER A 673 11.78 -20.62 1.20
C SER A 673 12.02 -20.29 2.67
N ARG A 674 12.91 -19.35 2.92
CA ARG A 674 13.20 -18.84 4.27
C ARG A 674 13.21 -17.33 4.25
N TYR A 675 12.63 -16.74 5.31
CA TYR A 675 12.77 -15.33 5.64
C TYR A 675 13.34 -15.22 7.05
N SER A 676 14.37 -14.39 7.22
CA SER A 676 14.99 -14.18 8.52
C SER A 676 15.50 -12.75 8.64
N GLY A 677 15.62 -12.27 9.86
CA GLY A 677 16.09 -10.91 10.06
C GLY A 677 16.13 -10.47 11.50
N VAL A 678 16.52 -9.21 11.67
CA VAL A 678 16.58 -8.51 12.95
C VAL A 678 15.77 -7.24 12.85
N GLU A 679 15.00 -6.96 13.88
CA GLU A 679 14.21 -5.77 14.06
C GLU A 679 14.61 -5.06 15.34
N ILE A 680 14.81 -3.75 15.27
CA ILE A 680 15.10 -2.91 16.43
C ILE A 680 14.06 -1.78 16.43
N ASN A 681 13.49 -1.53 17.60
CA ASN A 681 12.61 -0.42 17.83
C ASN A 681 13.06 0.28 19.11
N SER A 682 13.28 1.59 19.07
CA SER A 682 13.82 2.33 20.20
C SER A 682 13.21 3.72 20.30
N GLY A 683 13.28 4.28 21.49
CA GLY A 683 12.83 5.65 21.70
C GLY A 683 13.28 6.21 23.03
N TRP A 684 13.20 7.53 23.08
CA TRP A 684 13.48 8.34 24.24
C TRP A 684 12.47 9.48 24.34
N SER A 685 11.91 9.71 25.53
CA SER A 685 11.05 10.85 25.78
C SER A 685 11.40 11.51 27.11
N ALA A 686 11.45 12.85 27.12
CA ALA A 686 11.77 13.61 28.32
C ALA A 686 11.13 15.00 28.29
N THR A 687 11.14 15.62 29.46
CA THR A 687 10.74 17.02 29.65
C THR A 687 11.92 17.81 30.21
N ALA A 688 12.28 18.92 29.56
CA ALA A 688 13.33 19.84 29.98
C ALA A 688 12.70 21.24 30.14
N GLY A 689 12.38 21.62 31.38
CA GLY A 689 11.64 22.84 31.64
C GLY A 689 10.25 22.80 31.02
N LYS A 690 9.96 23.74 30.10
CA LYS A 690 8.69 23.78 29.34
C LYS A 690 8.72 22.95 28.03
N LEU A 691 9.91 22.51 27.61
CA LEU A 691 10.07 21.73 26.40
C LEU A 691 9.84 20.25 26.71
N ARG A 692 8.89 19.62 26.01
CA ARG A 692 8.74 18.16 25.92
C ARG A 692 9.29 17.72 24.57
N TYR A 693 10.06 16.65 24.57
CA TYR A 693 10.57 16.09 23.34
C TYR A 693 10.54 14.57 23.36
N SER A 694 10.38 13.99 22.17
CA SER A 694 10.46 12.55 21.95
C SER A 694 11.24 12.30 20.67
N ILE A 695 12.12 11.30 20.73
CA ILE A 695 12.82 10.78 19.57
C ILE A 695 12.56 9.29 19.57
N SER A 696 12.13 8.74 18.44
CA SER A 696 11.99 7.30 18.28
C SER A 696 12.38 6.87 16.88
N GLY A 697 12.82 5.62 16.77
CA GLY A 697 13.17 5.04 15.48
C GLY A 697 13.00 3.54 15.50
N ASN A 698 12.86 3.02 14.32
CA ASN A 698 12.84 1.60 14.06
C ASN A 698 13.72 1.28 12.87
N ILE A 699 14.30 0.10 12.87
CA ILE A 699 15.10 -0.44 11.78
C ILE A 699 14.80 -1.92 11.64
N SER A 700 14.74 -2.40 10.41
CA SER A 700 14.44 -3.79 10.09
C SER A 700 15.34 -4.26 8.97
N SER A 701 16.04 -5.33 9.22
CA SER A 701 16.80 -6.07 8.21
C SER A 701 16.05 -7.37 7.92
N VAL A 702 15.71 -7.59 6.64
CA VAL A 702 14.97 -8.77 6.19
C VAL A 702 15.71 -9.41 5.02
N SER A 703 16.10 -10.66 5.19
CA SER A 703 16.72 -11.49 4.16
C SER A 703 15.80 -12.63 3.78
N SER A 704 15.72 -12.93 2.49
CA SER A 704 14.97 -14.08 1.97
C SER A 704 15.89 -15.02 1.19
N ARG A 705 15.55 -16.32 1.19
CA ARG A 705 16.31 -17.33 0.46
C ARG A 705 15.37 -18.41 -0.08
N VAL A 706 15.53 -18.78 -1.35
CA VAL A 706 14.92 -19.97 -1.94
C VAL A 706 15.69 -21.18 -1.41
N LEU A 707 15.00 -22.07 -0.69
CA LEU A 707 15.62 -23.31 -0.17
C LEU A 707 15.44 -24.46 -1.13
N PHE A 708 14.30 -24.48 -1.83
CA PHE A 708 14.01 -25.46 -2.87
C PHE A 708 13.07 -24.85 -3.89
N ASN A 709 13.44 -24.98 -5.14
CA ASN A 709 12.65 -24.71 -6.31
C ASN A 709 12.87 -25.90 -7.27
N ASP A 710 11.79 -26.49 -7.81
CA ASP A 710 11.89 -27.63 -8.74
C ASP A 710 12.39 -27.12 -10.11
N GLU A 711 13.64 -26.70 -10.15
CA GLU A 711 14.31 -26.25 -11.34
C GLU A 711 15.16 -27.37 -11.96
N PRO A 712 15.28 -27.47 -13.27
CA PRO A 712 16.22 -28.39 -13.91
C PRO A 712 17.62 -28.20 -13.34
N THR A 713 18.39 -29.29 -13.27
CA THR A 713 19.79 -29.21 -12.84
C THR A 713 20.53 -28.21 -13.71
N GLN A 714 21.04 -27.17 -13.10
CA GLN A 714 21.79 -26.12 -13.78
C GLN A 714 23.23 -26.58 -14.03
N GLN A 715 23.76 -26.25 -15.18
CA GLN A 715 25.13 -26.60 -15.54
C GLN A 715 26.13 -25.88 -14.63
N PHE A 716 25.84 -24.65 -14.24
CA PHE A 716 26.68 -23.83 -13.37
C PHE A 716 25.91 -23.38 -12.12
N ALA A 717 26.56 -23.36 -10.96
CA ALA A 717 25.94 -23.03 -9.69
C ALA A 717 25.33 -21.60 -9.65
N TYR A 718 25.93 -20.64 -10.36
CA TYR A 718 25.43 -19.25 -10.41
C TYR A 718 24.11 -19.10 -11.20
N MET A 719 23.76 -20.11 -12.01
CA MET A 719 22.48 -20.14 -12.75
C MET A 719 21.32 -20.57 -11.85
N ALA A 720 21.57 -21.22 -10.72
CA ALA A 720 20.51 -21.71 -9.85
C ALA A 720 19.72 -20.58 -9.21
N ARG A 721 18.40 -20.74 -9.10
CA ARG A 721 17.53 -19.90 -8.27
C ARG A 721 17.61 -20.30 -6.81
N THR A 722 17.74 -21.59 -6.57
CA THR A 722 17.93 -22.18 -5.23
C THR A 722 19.19 -21.61 -4.59
N GLY A 723 19.09 -21.23 -3.35
CA GLY A 723 20.18 -20.61 -2.60
C GLY A 723 20.24 -19.09 -2.67
N ASN A 724 19.54 -18.48 -3.61
CA ASN A 724 19.49 -17.03 -3.86
C ASN A 724 18.23 -16.37 -3.26
N PRO A 725 18.14 -15.02 -3.18
CA PRO A 725 16.97 -14.32 -2.66
C PRO A 725 15.68 -14.70 -3.39
N VAL A 726 14.54 -14.68 -2.70
CA VAL A 726 13.22 -14.99 -3.29
C VAL A 726 12.88 -13.99 -4.40
N ASN A 727 13.18 -12.70 -4.19
CA ASN A 727 12.88 -11.61 -5.13
C ASN A 727 14.13 -11.22 -5.95
N GLN A 728 14.91 -12.21 -6.41
CA GLN A 728 16.11 -12.00 -7.21
C GLN A 728 15.78 -11.44 -8.58
N ILE A 729 16.53 -10.43 -9.01
CA ILE A 729 16.59 -9.97 -10.40
C ILE A 729 17.69 -10.78 -11.09
N ARG A 730 17.38 -11.38 -12.23
CA ARG A 730 18.32 -12.22 -12.98
C ARG A 730 18.55 -11.66 -14.37
N GLY A 731 19.77 -11.79 -14.86
CA GLY A 731 20.15 -11.32 -16.18
C GLY A 731 21.66 -11.42 -16.41
N TYR A 732 22.11 -10.73 -17.41
CA TYR A 732 23.53 -10.68 -17.79
C TYR A 732 24.29 -9.65 -16.94
N VAL A 733 25.57 -9.91 -16.71
CA VAL A 733 26.45 -8.93 -16.07
C VAL A 733 27.08 -8.06 -17.14
N ALA A 734 26.69 -6.78 -17.19
CA ALA A 734 27.30 -5.84 -18.12
C ALA A 734 28.77 -5.57 -17.73
N ASP A 735 29.64 -5.49 -18.72
CA ASP A 735 31.08 -5.26 -18.61
C ASP A 735 31.52 -4.06 -19.46
N GLY A 736 30.69 -3.03 -19.52
CA GLY A 736 30.89 -1.81 -20.30
C GLY A 736 30.38 -1.93 -21.74
N PHE A 737 31.03 -1.22 -22.65
CA PHE A 737 30.62 -1.14 -24.07
C PHE A 737 31.72 -1.66 -24.99
N PHE A 738 31.33 -2.15 -26.16
CA PHE A 738 32.27 -2.46 -27.20
C PHE A 738 32.92 -1.18 -27.72
N ASN A 739 34.22 -1.25 -27.99
CA ASN A 739 35.01 -0.20 -28.62
C ASN A 739 35.92 -0.81 -29.66
N PRO A 740 36.61 -0.03 -30.54
CA PRO A 740 37.44 -0.56 -31.60
C PRO A 740 38.50 -1.59 -31.15
N GLY A 741 38.96 -1.49 -29.90
CA GLY A 741 40.00 -2.38 -29.35
C GLY A 741 39.47 -3.72 -28.80
N ASN A 742 38.14 -3.90 -28.65
CA ASN A 742 37.56 -5.10 -28.05
C ASN A 742 36.39 -5.73 -28.81
N LEU A 743 36.22 -5.43 -30.11
CA LEU A 743 35.14 -5.99 -30.95
C LEU A 743 35.20 -7.54 -31.08
N THR A 744 36.34 -8.16 -30.77
CA THR A 744 36.56 -9.62 -30.79
C THR A 744 36.26 -10.28 -29.44
N SER A 745 35.87 -9.50 -28.41
CA SER A 745 35.49 -10.04 -27.09
C SER A 745 34.29 -11.00 -27.19
N PRO A 746 34.03 -11.84 -26.17
CA PRO A 746 32.84 -12.67 -26.10
C PRO A 746 31.58 -11.83 -26.40
N ARG A 747 30.67 -12.36 -27.18
CA ARG A 747 29.50 -11.67 -27.70
C ARG A 747 28.29 -12.60 -27.75
N LEU A 748 27.13 -12.00 -27.84
CA LEU A 748 25.88 -12.73 -27.98
C LEU A 748 25.92 -13.60 -29.23
N GLU A 749 25.46 -14.83 -29.13
CA GLU A 749 25.44 -15.80 -30.25
C GLU A 749 24.71 -15.20 -31.46
N GLY A 750 25.31 -15.24 -32.63
CA GLY A 750 24.77 -14.66 -33.86
C GLY A 750 24.82 -13.14 -33.97
N PHE A 751 25.32 -12.42 -32.94
CA PHE A 751 25.41 -10.96 -32.94
C PHE A 751 26.78 -10.47 -33.41
N THR A 752 26.77 -9.44 -34.27
CA THR A 752 28.00 -8.74 -34.68
C THR A 752 28.06 -7.40 -33.93
N PRO A 753 28.98 -7.24 -33.00
CA PRO A 753 29.04 -6.02 -32.19
C PRO A 753 29.53 -4.83 -33.00
N THR A 754 28.96 -3.69 -32.67
CA THR A 754 29.38 -2.37 -33.12
C THR A 754 29.87 -1.55 -31.96
N GLU A 755 30.73 -0.56 -32.19
CA GLU A 755 31.18 0.38 -31.17
C GLU A 755 29.99 1.01 -30.44
N GLY A 756 30.00 0.95 -29.09
CA GLY A 756 28.93 1.46 -28.25
C GLY A 756 27.83 0.47 -27.89
N ASP A 757 27.85 -0.76 -28.39
CA ASP A 757 26.96 -1.83 -27.94
C ASP A 757 27.37 -2.35 -26.59
N VAL A 758 26.41 -2.88 -25.81
CA VAL A 758 26.68 -3.44 -24.48
C VAL A 758 27.51 -4.72 -24.61
N ARG A 759 28.58 -4.78 -23.84
CA ARG A 759 29.40 -5.98 -23.65
C ARG A 759 29.01 -6.67 -22.37
N TYR A 760 28.91 -7.98 -22.38
CA TYR A 760 28.58 -8.81 -21.25
C TYR A 760 29.73 -9.70 -20.81
N LYS A 761 29.75 -10.09 -19.53
CA LYS A 761 30.73 -11.06 -19.03
C LYS A 761 30.34 -12.47 -19.47
N ASP A 762 31.30 -13.15 -20.03
CA ASP A 762 31.27 -14.58 -20.26
C ASP A 762 31.59 -15.27 -18.91
N LEU A 763 30.55 -15.82 -18.26
CA LEU A 763 30.65 -16.38 -16.92
C LEU A 763 31.13 -17.83 -16.94
N ASN A 764 30.90 -18.56 -18.04
CA ASN A 764 31.33 -19.95 -18.20
C ASN A 764 32.67 -20.08 -18.95
N GLY A 765 33.15 -19.02 -19.62
CA GLY A 765 34.43 -18.96 -20.30
C GLY A 765 34.46 -19.67 -21.67
N ASP A 766 33.29 -19.86 -22.33
CA ASP A 766 33.18 -20.53 -23.62
C ASP A 766 33.35 -19.62 -24.83
N GLY A 767 33.47 -18.30 -24.61
CA GLY A 767 33.64 -17.29 -25.67
C GLY A 767 32.35 -16.83 -26.32
N ILE A 768 31.18 -17.31 -25.88
CA ILE A 768 29.86 -16.98 -26.42
C ILE A 768 28.95 -16.53 -25.28
N ILE A 769 28.30 -15.41 -25.44
CA ILE A 769 27.28 -14.94 -24.48
C ILE A 769 25.93 -15.55 -24.83
N ASN A 770 25.35 -16.29 -23.88
CA ASN A 770 24.06 -16.93 -24.04
C ASN A 770 23.35 -17.10 -22.67
N VAL A 771 22.28 -17.88 -22.58
CA VAL A 771 21.51 -18.07 -21.33
C VAL A 771 22.35 -18.66 -20.22
N MET A 772 23.49 -19.29 -20.51
CA MET A 772 24.40 -19.84 -19.52
C MET A 772 25.20 -18.75 -18.78
N ASP A 773 25.22 -17.50 -19.26
CA ASP A 773 25.88 -16.36 -18.63
C ASP A 773 24.93 -15.52 -17.76
N GLN A 774 23.72 -16.00 -17.51
CA GLN A 774 22.79 -15.31 -16.65
C GLN A 774 22.97 -15.68 -15.19
N THR A 775 23.03 -14.67 -14.33
CA THR A 775 23.16 -14.82 -12.88
C THR A 775 22.21 -13.88 -12.15
N VAL A 776 22.27 -13.87 -10.82
CA VAL A 776 21.57 -12.87 -9.99
C VAL A 776 22.31 -11.54 -10.09
N ILE A 777 21.62 -10.52 -10.54
CA ILE A 777 22.15 -9.16 -10.75
C ILE A 777 21.55 -8.12 -9.79
N GLY A 778 20.56 -8.49 -8.97
CA GLY A 778 19.95 -7.59 -8.00
C GLY A 778 18.82 -8.24 -7.20
N ASN A 779 18.25 -7.45 -6.29
CA ASN A 779 17.12 -7.84 -5.44
C ASN A 779 16.10 -6.68 -5.35
N ASP A 780 14.85 -6.91 -5.78
CA ASP A 780 13.83 -5.86 -5.85
C ASP A 780 13.21 -5.49 -4.48
N LYS A 781 13.46 -6.28 -3.43
CA LYS A 781 13.03 -5.97 -2.06
C LYS A 781 14.20 -5.43 -1.24
N PRO A 782 13.96 -4.39 -0.44
CA PRO A 782 15.01 -3.83 0.39
C PRO A 782 15.49 -4.85 1.43
N LEU A 783 16.79 -4.88 1.65
CA LEU A 783 17.37 -5.64 2.76
C LEU A 783 17.26 -4.88 4.08
N LEU A 784 17.18 -3.56 4.02
CA LEU A 784 17.07 -2.70 5.18
C LEU A 784 16.02 -1.62 4.94
N TYR A 785 15.15 -1.41 5.92
CA TYR A 785 14.23 -0.27 5.96
C TYR A 785 14.09 0.26 7.38
N PHE A 786 13.85 1.57 7.49
CA PHE A 786 13.85 2.25 8.78
C PHE A 786 12.89 3.45 8.80
N GLY A 787 12.58 3.87 10.00
CA GLY A 787 11.86 5.11 10.26
C GLY A 787 12.44 5.84 11.47
N ALA A 788 12.40 7.16 11.44
CA ALA A 788 12.79 8.01 12.55
C ALA A 788 11.74 9.10 12.76
N ASN A 789 11.31 9.26 14.00
CA ASN A 789 10.29 10.25 14.38
C ASN A 789 10.83 11.17 15.47
N LEU A 790 10.62 12.48 15.27
CA LEU A 790 10.93 13.54 16.24
C LEU A 790 9.63 14.27 16.60
N GLY A 791 9.29 14.31 17.87
CA GLY A 791 8.19 15.11 18.41
C GLY A 791 8.71 16.18 19.36
N LEU A 792 8.24 17.41 19.21
CA LEU A 792 8.57 18.54 20.08
C LEU A 792 7.28 19.23 20.52
N GLN A 793 7.23 19.70 21.76
CA GLN A 793 6.10 20.47 22.29
C GLN A 793 6.59 21.53 23.28
N ILE A 794 6.20 22.79 23.06
CA ILE A 794 6.57 23.91 23.92
C ILE A 794 5.54 25.03 23.84
N ALA A 795 5.01 25.47 24.98
CA ALA A 795 4.17 26.66 25.10
C ALA A 795 2.99 26.75 24.11
N GLY A 796 2.33 25.63 23.85
CA GLY A 796 1.21 25.51 22.89
C GLY A 796 1.64 25.16 21.48
N PHE A 797 2.89 25.31 21.11
CA PHE A 797 3.42 24.82 19.84
C PHE A 797 3.74 23.33 19.95
N ASP A 798 3.45 22.59 18.89
CA ASP A 798 3.83 21.21 18.69
C ASP A 798 4.41 21.00 17.28
N MET A 799 5.37 20.09 17.17
CA MET A 799 5.99 19.70 15.91
C MET A 799 6.19 18.18 15.88
N ASN A 800 5.82 17.56 14.77
CA ASN A 800 6.10 16.16 14.47
C ASN A 800 6.82 16.05 13.14
N VAL A 801 7.91 15.27 13.11
CA VAL A 801 8.70 15.01 11.91
C VAL A 801 8.90 13.52 11.76
N LEU A 802 8.60 12.97 10.58
CA LEU A 802 8.81 11.57 10.26
C LEU A 802 9.71 11.41 9.03
N PHE A 803 10.80 10.69 9.21
CA PHE A 803 11.63 10.20 8.12
C PHE A 803 11.36 8.72 7.87
N GLN A 804 11.32 8.34 6.60
CA GLN A 804 11.28 6.97 6.11
C GLN A 804 12.53 6.72 5.26
N GLY A 805 13.17 5.56 5.42
CA GLY A 805 14.31 5.18 4.60
C GLY A 805 14.26 3.72 4.17
N VAL A 806 14.89 3.48 3.03
CA VAL A 806 15.03 2.16 2.40
C VAL A 806 16.46 2.07 1.87
N GLU A 807 17.13 0.96 2.12
CA GLU A 807 18.51 0.72 1.71
C GLU A 807 18.65 -0.66 1.09
N ASN A 808 19.59 -0.80 0.13
CA ASN A 808 19.84 -2.05 -0.60
C ASN A 808 18.57 -2.58 -1.29
N ARG A 809 17.91 -1.70 -2.05
CA ARG A 809 16.82 -2.05 -2.95
C ARG A 809 17.25 -1.78 -4.38
N ASP A 810 17.20 -2.82 -5.20
CA ASP A 810 17.45 -2.70 -6.62
C ASP A 810 16.12 -2.61 -7.38
N ILE A 811 16.10 -1.80 -8.42
CA ILE A 811 15.00 -1.76 -9.40
C ILE A 811 15.54 -2.05 -10.78
N LEU A 812 14.78 -2.79 -11.56
CA LEU A 812 15.11 -3.05 -12.96
C LEU A 812 14.37 -2.03 -13.83
N THR A 813 15.15 -1.16 -14.48
CA THR A 813 14.63 -0.13 -15.39
C THR A 813 14.77 -0.61 -16.83
N ILE A 814 13.73 -1.27 -17.33
CA ILE A 814 13.67 -1.79 -18.71
C ILE A 814 12.37 -1.37 -19.40
N GLY A 815 12.29 -1.58 -20.73
CA GLY A 815 11.10 -1.30 -21.52
C GLY A 815 11.10 0.09 -22.12
N ASN A 816 9.92 0.56 -22.54
CA ASN A 816 9.75 1.79 -23.32
C ASN A 816 10.24 3.05 -22.61
N TYR A 817 10.35 3.01 -21.29
CA TYR A 817 10.82 4.14 -20.49
C TYR A 817 12.34 4.27 -20.46
N GLN A 818 13.07 3.17 -20.73
CA GLN A 818 14.53 3.13 -20.68
C GLN A 818 15.13 3.23 -22.08
N PHE A 819 14.47 2.64 -23.06
CA PHE A 819 14.99 2.50 -24.41
C PHE A 819 14.28 3.49 -25.34
N PRO A 820 14.95 4.55 -25.79
CA PRO A 820 14.36 5.48 -26.73
C PRO A 820 14.09 4.77 -28.07
N PHE A 821 13.03 5.17 -28.76
CA PHE A 821 12.68 4.67 -30.12
C PHE A 821 12.36 3.17 -30.20
N ASN A 822 12.05 2.52 -29.07
CA ASN A 822 11.89 1.06 -29.00
C ASN A 822 10.50 0.58 -29.50
N LEU A 823 9.57 1.47 -29.79
CA LEU A 823 8.28 1.15 -30.40
C LEU A 823 8.35 1.17 -31.91
N ASN A 824 9.09 0.21 -32.54
CA ASN A 824 9.33 0.16 -33.98
C ASN A 824 9.91 1.48 -34.54
N GLY A 825 10.90 2.02 -33.86
CA GLY A 825 11.51 3.30 -34.21
C GLY A 825 10.71 4.52 -33.71
N GLN A 826 9.70 4.32 -32.91
CA GLN A 826 8.88 5.37 -32.28
C GLN A 826 9.07 5.36 -30.77
N GLY A 827 8.45 6.31 -30.08
CA GLY A 827 8.47 6.46 -28.63
C GLY A 827 9.29 7.66 -28.16
N GLN A 828 9.07 8.05 -26.93
CA GLN A 828 9.72 9.21 -26.31
C GLN A 828 11.19 8.91 -25.99
N ALA A 829 11.99 9.96 -25.96
CA ALA A 829 13.31 9.97 -25.37
C ALA A 829 13.36 10.98 -24.22
N PHE A 830 14.10 10.65 -23.18
CA PHE A 830 14.20 11.45 -21.96
C PHE A 830 15.61 12.03 -21.78
N SER A 831 15.75 13.01 -20.92
CA SER A 831 17.02 13.72 -20.69
C SER A 831 18.19 12.78 -20.32
N TYR A 832 17.95 11.69 -19.60
CA TYR A 832 19.00 10.73 -19.25
C TYR A 832 19.51 9.93 -20.48
N ASN A 833 18.72 9.80 -21.57
CA ASN A 833 19.18 9.15 -22.81
C ASN A 833 20.31 9.91 -23.51
N LEU A 834 20.53 11.18 -23.12
CA LEU A 834 21.69 11.94 -23.58
C LEU A 834 23.02 11.42 -23.02
N ASN A 835 23.01 10.59 -21.97
CA ASN A 835 24.18 9.91 -21.40
C ASN A 835 24.59 8.64 -22.18
N ARG A 836 24.11 8.49 -23.43
CA ARG A 836 24.45 7.39 -24.33
C ARG A 836 25.89 7.39 -24.78
N TYR A 837 26.35 6.25 -25.22
CA TYR A 837 27.65 6.10 -25.82
C TYR A 837 27.70 6.83 -27.17
N THR A 838 28.73 7.63 -27.33
CA THR A 838 29.29 8.14 -28.60
C THR A 838 30.81 8.03 -28.50
N PRO A 839 31.58 8.08 -29.62
CA PRO A 839 33.04 8.14 -29.51
C PRO A 839 33.56 9.24 -28.60
N ALA A 840 32.86 10.38 -28.52
CA ALA A 840 33.23 11.51 -27.69
C ALA A 840 32.88 11.30 -26.19
N THR A 841 31.88 10.47 -25.87
CA THR A 841 31.42 10.18 -24.51
C THR A 841 31.81 8.78 -23.99
N ALA A 842 32.67 8.07 -24.73
CA ALA A 842 33.02 6.67 -24.47
C ALA A 842 33.48 6.41 -23.03
N SER A 843 34.15 7.37 -22.38
CA SER A 843 34.63 7.24 -20.99
C SER A 843 33.60 7.60 -19.92
N THR A 844 32.50 8.26 -20.27
CA THR A 844 31.49 8.77 -19.33
C THR A 844 30.10 8.23 -19.59
N ALA A 845 29.89 7.55 -20.71
CA ALA A 845 28.61 7.00 -21.09
C ALA A 845 28.11 5.97 -20.07
N THR A 846 26.84 6.06 -19.72
CA THR A 846 26.13 5.12 -18.84
C THR A 846 25.09 4.29 -19.56
N LEU A 847 24.84 4.60 -20.83
CA LEU A 847 23.90 3.91 -21.72
C LEU A 847 24.59 3.54 -23.03
N PRO A 848 24.14 2.49 -23.73
CA PRO A 848 24.68 2.12 -25.02
C PRO A 848 24.39 3.16 -26.09
N ARG A 849 25.00 2.99 -27.26
CA ARG A 849 24.62 3.76 -28.44
C ARG A 849 23.12 3.65 -28.73
N VAL A 850 22.52 4.72 -29.22
CA VAL A 850 21.10 4.70 -29.59
C VAL A 850 20.89 4.12 -30.97
N THR A 851 19.83 3.33 -31.14
CA THR A 851 19.41 2.76 -32.44
C THR A 851 17.89 2.84 -32.57
N ILE A 852 17.36 2.76 -33.79
CA ILE A 852 15.91 2.69 -34.03
C ILE A 852 15.43 1.25 -34.26
N GLN A 853 16.33 0.32 -34.44
CA GLN A 853 16.03 -1.11 -34.54
C GLN A 853 16.15 -1.71 -33.14
N ASN A 854 15.30 -2.71 -32.86
CA ASN A 854 15.43 -3.50 -31.64
C ASN A 854 16.74 -4.29 -31.69
N GLU A 855 17.83 -3.65 -31.29
CA GLU A 855 19.10 -4.30 -31.01
C GLU A 855 18.95 -5.19 -29.80
N VAL A 856 18.64 -6.46 -30.04
CA VAL A 856 18.38 -7.44 -28.94
C VAL A 856 19.48 -7.40 -27.91
N ASN A 857 20.75 -7.26 -28.34
CA ASN A 857 21.89 -7.20 -27.42
C ASN A 857 21.80 -6.06 -26.43
N ASN A 858 21.50 -4.84 -26.86
CA ASN A 858 21.49 -3.65 -26.01
C ASN A 858 20.31 -3.62 -25.03
N TYR A 859 19.27 -4.42 -25.29
CA TYR A 859 18.01 -4.39 -24.50
C TYR A 859 17.83 -5.62 -23.60
N LEU A 860 18.84 -6.47 -23.50
CA LEU A 860 18.83 -7.62 -22.59
C LEU A 860 18.75 -7.16 -21.13
N THR A 861 18.00 -7.91 -20.35
CA THR A 861 17.98 -7.74 -18.89
C THR A 861 19.39 -7.93 -18.34
N SER A 862 19.99 -6.86 -17.85
CA SER A 862 21.38 -6.88 -17.40
C SER A 862 21.61 -5.94 -16.23
N SER A 863 22.75 -6.09 -15.59
CA SER A 863 23.18 -5.23 -14.48
C SER A 863 23.32 -3.75 -14.88
N LEU A 864 23.43 -3.44 -16.19
CA LEU A 864 23.41 -2.05 -16.70
C LEU A 864 22.12 -1.32 -16.32
N TYR A 865 21.00 -2.03 -16.31
CA TYR A 865 19.67 -1.48 -16.07
C TYR A 865 19.16 -1.70 -14.66
N VAL A 866 19.98 -2.29 -13.80
CA VAL A 866 19.71 -2.39 -12.36
C VAL A 866 20.17 -1.11 -11.69
N GLN A 867 19.24 -0.39 -11.09
CA GLN A 867 19.48 0.88 -10.43
C GLN A 867 19.26 0.75 -8.93
N ASP A 868 20.13 1.38 -8.13
CA ASP A 868 19.99 1.48 -6.68
C ASP A 868 18.86 2.47 -6.33
N ALA A 869 17.72 1.95 -5.89
CA ALA A 869 16.55 2.71 -5.48
C ALA A 869 16.51 2.97 -3.96
N SER A 870 17.66 2.94 -3.29
CA SER A 870 17.77 3.37 -1.90
C SER A 870 17.41 4.85 -1.75
N TYR A 871 16.69 5.18 -0.69
CA TYR A 871 16.27 6.57 -0.44
C TYR A 871 16.04 6.86 1.04
N ILE A 872 16.10 8.15 1.37
CA ILE A 872 15.58 8.72 2.62
C ILE A 872 14.56 9.80 2.24
N ARG A 873 13.38 9.75 2.85
CA ARG A 873 12.28 10.67 2.58
C ARG A 873 11.83 11.37 3.86
N LEU A 874 11.72 12.70 3.83
CA LEU A 874 10.93 13.46 4.79
C LEU A 874 9.46 13.17 4.50
N LYS A 875 8.94 12.13 5.20
CA LYS A 875 7.63 11.55 4.92
C LYS A 875 6.51 12.43 5.39
N ASN A 876 6.56 12.87 6.67
CA ASN A 876 5.58 13.79 7.25
C ASN A 876 6.28 14.88 8.06
N LEU A 877 5.72 16.07 8.02
CA LEU A 877 6.03 17.19 8.91
C LEU A 877 4.71 17.86 9.28
N GLU A 878 4.46 18.03 10.57
CA GLU A 878 3.37 18.84 11.05
C GLU A 878 3.88 19.83 12.09
N VAL A 879 3.41 21.07 12.00
CA VAL A 879 3.60 22.12 13.00
C VAL A 879 2.23 22.65 13.40
N GLY A 880 1.94 22.63 14.70
CA GLY A 880 0.67 23.06 15.24
C GLY A 880 0.83 24.09 16.35
N TYR A 881 -0.23 24.84 16.59
CA TYR A 881 -0.36 25.75 17.72
C TYR A 881 -1.73 25.57 18.37
N THR A 882 -1.74 25.17 19.62
CA THR A 882 -2.96 25.08 20.44
C THR A 882 -3.16 26.37 21.19
N VAL A 883 -4.26 27.06 20.90
CA VAL A 883 -4.62 28.32 21.54
C VAL A 883 -4.93 28.08 23.03
N ASN A 884 -4.41 28.98 23.88
CA ASN A 884 -4.66 28.87 25.31
C ASN A 884 -6.19 28.96 25.59
N PRO A 885 -6.80 27.97 26.23
CA PRO A 885 -8.25 27.97 26.49
C PRO A 885 -8.77 29.21 27.25
N LYS A 886 -7.91 29.86 28.02
CA LYS A 886 -8.29 31.11 28.79
C LYS A 886 -8.58 32.30 27.88
N ILE A 887 -8.17 32.26 26.59
CA ILE A 887 -8.37 33.35 25.62
C ILE A 887 -9.62 33.09 24.78
N LEU A 888 -10.14 31.87 24.78
CA LEU A 888 -11.30 31.49 23.96
C LEU A 888 -12.62 31.97 24.59
N PRO A 889 -13.63 32.35 23.79
CA PRO A 889 -14.95 32.69 24.27
C PRO A 889 -15.58 31.47 24.96
N SER A 890 -15.75 31.55 26.25
CA SER A 890 -15.61 30.50 27.24
C SER A 890 -16.72 29.49 27.41
N SER A 891 -17.85 29.55 26.75
CA SER A 891 -18.95 28.61 27.02
C SER A 891 -19.09 27.44 26.05
N VAL A 892 -18.62 27.60 24.85
CA VAL A 892 -18.82 26.59 23.77
C VAL A 892 -17.53 25.98 23.27
N ILE A 893 -16.47 26.78 23.07
CA ILE A 893 -15.19 26.29 22.51
C ILE A 893 -14.22 25.95 23.64
N ARG A 894 -13.97 24.66 23.84
CA ARG A 894 -13.04 24.13 24.85
C ARG A 894 -11.58 24.06 24.36
N GLY A 895 -11.39 24.06 23.04
CA GLY A 895 -10.07 24.02 22.46
C GLY A 895 -10.06 24.41 20.99
N LEU A 896 -8.99 25.09 20.58
CA LEU A 896 -8.72 25.46 19.18
C LEU A 896 -7.26 25.17 18.89
N ARG A 897 -7.00 24.36 17.85
CA ARG A 897 -5.65 24.12 17.33
C ARG A 897 -5.58 24.48 15.86
N LEU A 898 -4.58 25.25 15.47
CA LEU A 898 -4.23 25.56 14.10
C LEU A 898 -2.99 24.74 13.73
N PHE A 899 -2.94 24.22 12.51
CA PHE A 899 -1.80 23.41 12.09
C PHE A 899 -1.51 23.56 10.59
N VAL A 900 -0.27 23.31 10.24
CA VAL A 900 0.20 23.09 8.86
C VAL A 900 0.88 21.73 8.84
N ASN A 901 0.52 20.89 7.87
CA ASN A 901 1.14 19.60 7.68
C ASN A 901 1.53 19.35 6.22
N GLY A 902 2.49 18.46 6.03
CA GLY A 902 2.93 18.07 4.70
C GLY A 902 3.37 16.63 4.63
N GLN A 903 3.29 16.07 3.43
CA GLN A 903 3.67 14.68 3.13
C GLN A 903 4.59 14.64 1.91
N ASN A 904 5.54 13.68 1.90
CA ASN A 904 6.54 13.48 0.83
C ASN A 904 7.30 14.76 0.48
N LEU A 905 7.70 15.54 1.50
CA LEU A 905 8.24 16.90 1.33
C LEU A 905 9.61 16.94 0.64
N ALA A 906 10.46 15.95 0.91
CA ALA A 906 11.77 15.83 0.27
C ALA A 906 12.17 14.35 0.17
N THR A 907 12.81 13.97 -0.95
CA THR A 907 13.35 12.63 -1.18
C THR A 907 14.82 12.74 -1.59
N PHE A 908 15.67 12.05 -0.86
CA PHE A 908 17.09 11.91 -1.15
C PHE A 908 17.33 10.47 -1.63
N SER A 909 17.63 10.28 -2.91
CA SER A 909 17.84 8.97 -3.54
C SER A 909 19.05 8.99 -4.44
N LYS A 910 19.69 7.85 -4.64
CA LYS A 910 20.71 7.65 -5.68
C LYS A 910 20.07 7.63 -7.07
N TYR A 911 18.88 7.03 -7.18
CA TYR A 911 18.10 7.06 -8.41
C TYR A 911 17.50 8.44 -8.65
N LYS A 912 17.87 9.09 -9.77
CA LYS A 912 17.52 10.50 -10.06
C LYS A 912 16.49 10.68 -11.15
N ASP A 913 16.26 9.65 -11.98
CA ASP A 913 15.45 9.77 -13.19
C ASP A 913 13.95 9.81 -12.89
N ALA A 914 13.52 9.20 -11.76
CA ALA A 914 12.14 9.22 -11.29
C ALA A 914 12.08 9.04 -9.77
N ASP A 915 10.87 9.00 -9.20
CA ASP A 915 10.69 8.64 -7.80
C ASP A 915 11.07 7.17 -7.56
N PRO A 916 11.88 6.83 -6.54
CA PRO A 916 12.34 5.46 -6.30
C PRO A 916 11.21 4.47 -5.97
N GLU A 917 10.06 4.92 -5.49
CA GLU A 917 8.88 4.07 -5.28
C GLU A 917 8.00 3.96 -6.53
N ASN A 918 7.97 5.01 -7.40
CA ASN A 918 7.17 5.07 -8.64
C ASN A 918 8.06 5.16 -9.89
N TYR A 919 9.05 4.30 -10.00
CA TYR A 919 10.00 4.30 -11.12
C TYR A 919 9.41 3.84 -12.46
N MET A 920 8.26 3.17 -12.45
CA MET A 920 7.58 2.72 -13.67
C MET A 920 6.77 3.82 -14.37
N GLY A 921 6.72 5.04 -13.80
CA GLY A 921 6.07 6.19 -14.43
C GLY A 921 4.55 6.11 -14.48
N LEU A 922 3.93 5.42 -13.52
CA LEU A 922 2.50 5.45 -13.27
C LEU A 922 2.08 6.85 -12.83
N TYR A 923 0.82 7.04 -12.44
CA TYR A 923 0.39 8.33 -11.87
C TYR A 923 1.39 8.79 -10.79
N PRO A 924 1.99 9.99 -10.89
CA PRO A 924 3.09 10.42 -10.04
C PRO A 924 2.66 10.50 -8.58
N LEU A 925 3.61 10.23 -7.68
CA LEU A 925 3.41 10.53 -6.27
C LEU A 925 3.26 12.03 -6.07
N GLN A 926 2.58 12.45 -5.02
CA GLN A 926 2.40 13.87 -4.72
C GLN A 926 3.16 14.27 -3.46
N ARG A 927 3.74 15.46 -3.52
CA ARG A 927 3.99 16.29 -2.37
C ARG A 927 2.69 16.95 -1.97
N VAL A 928 2.34 16.89 -0.69
CA VAL A 928 1.11 17.49 -0.17
C VAL A 928 1.46 18.51 0.89
N ILE A 929 0.79 19.66 0.87
CA ILE A 929 0.88 20.69 1.92
C ILE A 929 -0.53 21.16 2.24
N ASN A 930 -0.95 20.99 3.50
CA ASN A 930 -2.25 21.42 3.99
C ASN A 930 -2.12 22.40 5.15
N GLY A 931 -3.08 23.32 5.22
CA GLY A 931 -3.40 24.07 6.43
C GLY A 931 -4.71 23.55 7.03
N GLY A 932 -4.83 23.57 8.34
CA GLY A 932 -6.03 23.08 8.99
C GLY A 932 -6.28 23.67 10.38
N LEU A 933 -7.48 23.44 10.86
CA LEU A 933 -7.91 23.78 12.20
C LEU A 933 -8.70 22.63 12.84
N SER A 934 -8.57 22.48 14.16
CA SER A 934 -9.35 21.54 14.96
C SER A 934 -9.98 22.27 16.13
N ILE A 935 -11.30 22.13 16.25
CA ILE A 935 -12.11 22.76 17.32
C ILE A 935 -12.65 21.64 18.20
N LYS A 936 -12.58 21.85 19.52
CA LYS A 936 -13.25 21.01 20.52
C LYS A 936 -14.33 21.82 21.19
N LEU A 937 -15.54 21.26 21.28
CA LEU A 937 -16.73 21.86 21.89
C LEU A 937 -17.05 21.20 23.21
#